data_225d59110ac7e01ed8044a7b7200918b
#
_entry.id   225d59110ac7e01ed8044a7b7200918b
#
_cell.length_a   1.000
_cell.length_b   1.000
_cell.length_c   1.000
_cell.angle_alpha   90.00
_cell.angle_beta   90.00
_cell.angle_gamma   90.00
#
_symmetry.space_group_name_H-M   'P 1'
#
loop_
_entity.id
_entity.type
_entity.pdbx_description
1 polymer ?
#
loop_
_entity_poly.entity_id
_entity_poly.type
_entity_poly.pdbx_seq_one_letter_code
_entity_poly.pdbx_strand_id
1 'polypeptide(L)'
;MQKIGVFVCHCGSNIAATVDVKKVVEMALKEQGVVHAEDYPYMCSEAGQSRIAAAIAEKGLTGIVVCSCSPRMHEATFRKAAERAGLNPYMVEIANIREHCSWIHKDMAEATEKATILMRAAVAKVHLNAPLQAGQSAVTKRALVIGGGIAGIQTAIDIADAGYKVDIVEKTPSIGGRMSQLDKTFPTLDCSACILTPKMVEAAAHENITIHTYSEVESVSGFVGNFTVDIRKKARFVDMNKCTGCGVCQEKCPSKKSLNEFNRGLNTRSAIYTPFAQAIPNVPVIDATACIKMKTGKCGICEKFCQVGAIDYTQKDEIITEKYGAIVVATGFDTIKLDNYGEYAYGQSKDVVTSLELERIMNAAGPTKGHLERLSDGKAPKEIVFIQCVGSRCSDDRGKPYCSKICCMYTAKHAMLIRDKYPDTNVTVFYIDVRTPGKNFDEFYRRAVEDYGVNYIKGQVGKVLPQADGSLLVQGVDLLDQKQILKKADMVVLATAIEPNPDVRKIATMLTASIDTNNFLTEAHPKLRPVESPTAGVFLSGVCQGPKDIPETVAQAGAAAVKVIGLLAKDKLKTNPCTAQSDELLCNGCSTCANVCPYGAITYETKLINDHGIREDRRVAVVNSALCQGCGACTVACPSGAMDLQGFSNRQILAEVDAICR
;
A
#
# COMPACT_ATOMS: atom_id res chain seq x y z
N MET A 1 -36.67 -22.01 -22.88
CA MET A 1 -35.51 -22.89 -22.56
C MET A 1 -34.25 -22.09 -22.89
N GLN A 2 -33.28 -22.04 -22.01
CA GLN A 2 -32.03 -21.31 -22.29
C GLN A 2 -31.25 -22.01 -23.40
N LYS A 3 -30.63 -21.20 -24.30
CA LYS A 3 -29.73 -21.67 -25.33
C LYS A 3 -28.30 -21.33 -24.94
N ILE A 4 -27.53 -22.32 -24.53
CA ILE A 4 -26.18 -22.13 -24.00
C ILE A 4 -25.14 -22.48 -25.06
N GLY A 5 -24.10 -21.64 -25.13
CA GLY A 5 -22.88 -21.90 -25.92
C GLY A 5 -21.70 -22.25 -24.98
N VAL A 6 -20.94 -23.27 -25.32
CA VAL A 6 -19.72 -23.67 -24.58
C VAL A 6 -18.49 -23.46 -25.47
N PHE A 7 -17.50 -22.73 -24.96
CA PHE A 7 -16.29 -22.37 -25.69
C PHE A 7 -15.06 -22.89 -24.92
N VAL A 8 -14.32 -23.83 -25.53
CA VAL A 8 -13.18 -24.49 -24.89
C VAL A 8 -11.87 -23.90 -25.39
N CYS A 9 -11.08 -23.32 -24.50
CA CYS A 9 -9.79 -22.71 -24.82
C CYS A 9 -8.66 -23.75 -24.70
N HIS A 10 -7.75 -23.78 -25.70
CA HIS A 10 -6.52 -24.58 -25.57
C HIS A 10 -5.48 -23.91 -24.66
N CYS A 11 -5.53 -22.59 -24.51
CA CYS A 11 -4.49 -21.78 -23.86
C CYS A 11 -3.09 -22.09 -24.42
N GLY A 12 -2.97 -22.19 -25.73
CA GLY A 12 -1.83 -22.79 -26.41
C GLY A 12 -1.69 -24.27 -26.03
N SER A 13 -0.57 -24.61 -25.43
CA SER A 13 -0.33 -25.97 -24.88
C SER A 13 -0.71 -26.12 -23.41
N ASN A 14 -1.03 -25.03 -22.68
CA ASN A 14 -1.24 -25.09 -21.24
C ASN A 14 -2.47 -25.93 -20.83
N ILE A 15 -3.50 -25.99 -21.66
CA ILE A 15 -4.68 -26.83 -21.45
C ILE A 15 -4.61 -28.04 -22.38
N ALA A 16 -4.43 -27.82 -23.67
CA ALA A 16 -4.51 -28.87 -24.69
C ALA A 16 -3.43 -29.94 -24.60
N ALA A 17 -2.31 -29.71 -23.91
CA ALA A 17 -1.31 -30.75 -23.68
C ALA A 17 -1.75 -31.80 -22.64
N THR A 18 -2.75 -31.48 -21.81
CA THR A 18 -3.17 -32.35 -20.70
C THR A 18 -4.66 -32.69 -20.76
N VAL A 19 -5.47 -31.83 -21.39
CA VAL A 19 -6.92 -32.00 -21.55
C VAL A 19 -7.25 -32.25 -23.01
N ASP A 20 -7.97 -33.33 -23.30
CA ASP A 20 -8.58 -33.54 -24.62
C ASP A 20 -9.76 -32.57 -24.82
N VAL A 21 -9.43 -31.40 -25.38
CA VAL A 21 -10.40 -30.31 -25.58
C VAL A 21 -11.55 -30.69 -26.52
N LYS A 22 -11.28 -31.58 -27.48
CA LYS A 22 -12.33 -32.08 -28.43
C LYS A 22 -13.36 -32.91 -27.70
N LYS A 23 -12.91 -33.78 -26.81
CA LYS A 23 -13.78 -34.59 -25.97
C LYS A 23 -14.63 -33.74 -25.02
N VAL A 24 -14.06 -32.66 -24.46
CA VAL A 24 -14.84 -31.70 -23.65
C VAL A 24 -15.94 -31.04 -24.47
N VAL A 25 -15.67 -30.66 -25.73
CA VAL A 25 -16.67 -30.11 -26.65
C VAL A 25 -17.79 -31.14 -26.95
N GLU A 26 -17.42 -32.40 -27.25
CA GLU A 26 -18.38 -33.48 -27.46
C GLU A 26 -19.29 -33.72 -26.24
N MET A 27 -18.71 -33.67 -25.04
CA MET A 27 -19.47 -33.84 -23.81
C MET A 27 -20.36 -32.64 -23.53
N ALA A 28 -19.90 -31.42 -23.84
CA ALA A 28 -20.71 -30.21 -23.71
C ALA A 28 -21.97 -30.24 -24.54
N LEU A 29 -21.92 -30.75 -25.77
CA LEU A 29 -23.08 -30.89 -26.66
C LEU A 29 -24.12 -31.89 -26.14
N LYS A 30 -23.79 -32.74 -25.19
CA LYS A 30 -24.73 -33.69 -24.54
C LYS A 30 -25.44 -33.05 -23.35
N GLU A 31 -24.98 -31.92 -22.86
CA GLU A 31 -25.60 -31.25 -21.71
C GLU A 31 -26.89 -30.54 -22.10
N GLN A 32 -27.89 -30.61 -21.24
CA GLN A 32 -29.19 -30.01 -21.48
C GLN A 32 -29.07 -28.51 -21.75
N GLY A 33 -29.69 -28.03 -22.80
CA GLY A 33 -29.74 -26.62 -23.18
C GLY A 33 -28.49 -26.10 -23.90
N VAL A 34 -27.43 -26.91 -24.03
CA VAL A 34 -26.27 -26.55 -24.84
C VAL A 34 -26.61 -26.77 -26.32
N VAL A 35 -26.64 -25.69 -27.09
CA VAL A 35 -26.98 -25.70 -28.53
C VAL A 35 -25.77 -25.46 -29.44
N HIS A 36 -24.63 -25.08 -28.88
CA HIS A 36 -23.38 -24.84 -29.57
C HIS A 36 -22.19 -25.13 -28.64
N ALA A 37 -21.18 -25.81 -29.15
CA ALA A 37 -19.90 -25.96 -28.46
C ALA A 37 -18.77 -25.98 -29.49
N GLU A 38 -17.70 -25.27 -29.20
CA GLU A 38 -16.50 -25.24 -30.05
C GLU A 38 -15.24 -25.04 -29.20
N ASP A 39 -14.10 -25.40 -29.79
CA ASP A 39 -12.79 -25.15 -29.23
C ASP A 39 -11.96 -24.18 -30.07
N TYR A 40 -11.05 -23.45 -29.45
CA TYR A 40 -10.13 -22.56 -30.11
C TYR A 40 -8.82 -22.36 -29.34
N PRO A 41 -7.68 -22.20 -30.03
CA PRO A 41 -6.37 -22.08 -29.38
C PRO A 41 -6.30 -20.97 -28.32
N TYR A 42 -6.90 -19.82 -28.56
CA TYR A 42 -6.86 -18.64 -27.69
C TYR A 42 -8.20 -17.91 -27.67
N MET A 43 -9.16 -18.41 -26.88
CA MET A 43 -10.49 -17.78 -26.77
C MET A 43 -10.44 -16.31 -26.30
N CYS A 44 -9.42 -15.92 -25.53
CA CYS A 44 -9.22 -14.55 -25.08
C CYS A 44 -8.68 -13.61 -26.16
N SER A 45 -8.18 -14.12 -27.29
CA SER A 45 -7.73 -13.31 -28.43
C SER A 45 -8.92 -12.62 -29.12
N GLU A 46 -8.63 -11.63 -29.98
CA GLU A 46 -9.66 -10.96 -30.78
C GLU A 46 -10.43 -11.95 -31.64
N ALA A 47 -9.73 -12.88 -32.31
CA ALA A 47 -10.35 -13.93 -33.11
C ALA A 47 -11.27 -14.85 -32.27
N GLY A 48 -10.83 -15.27 -31.07
CA GLY A 48 -11.65 -16.06 -30.15
C GLY A 48 -12.89 -15.31 -29.67
N GLN A 49 -12.73 -14.03 -29.28
CA GLN A 49 -13.86 -13.19 -28.88
C GLN A 49 -14.86 -12.96 -30.05
N SER A 50 -14.36 -12.81 -31.30
CA SER A 50 -15.20 -12.67 -32.47
C SER A 50 -16.01 -13.94 -32.75
N ARG A 51 -15.44 -15.15 -32.55
CA ARG A 51 -16.18 -16.42 -32.64
C ARG A 51 -17.30 -16.50 -31.61
N ILE A 52 -17.03 -16.14 -30.36
CA ILE A 52 -18.05 -16.06 -29.28
C ILE A 52 -19.17 -15.10 -29.70
N ALA A 53 -18.84 -13.92 -30.20
CA ALA A 53 -19.81 -12.92 -30.62
C ALA A 53 -20.66 -13.41 -31.82
N ALA A 54 -20.04 -14.05 -32.82
CA ALA A 54 -20.73 -14.65 -33.95
C ALA A 54 -21.71 -15.76 -33.54
N ALA A 55 -21.27 -16.67 -32.68
CA ALA A 55 -22.12 -17.74 -32.14
C ALA A 55 -23.31 -17.20 -31.32
N ILE A 56 -23.11 -16.15 -30.52
CA ILE A 56 -24.23 -15.49 -29.81
C ILE A 56 -25.29 -14.99 -30.79
N ALA A 57 -24.87 -14.29 -31.86
CA ALA A 57 -25.78 -13.72 -32.83
C ALA A 57 -26.46 -14.80 -33.72
N GLU A 58 -25.68 -15.76 -34.26
CA GLU A 58 -26.17 -16.77 -35.18
C GLU A 58 -27.06 -17.82 -34.54
N LYS A 59 -26.73 -18.26 -33.33
CA LYS A 59 -27.49 -19.32 -32.60
C LYS A 59 -28.51 -18.74 -31.64
N GLY A 60 -28.53 -17.43 -31.42
CA GLY A 60 -29.41 -16.75 -30.48
C GLY A 60 -29.14 -17.23 -29.04
N LEU A 61 -27.85 -17.29 -28.66
CA LEU A 61 -27.47 -17.79 -27.34
C LEU A 61 -27.97 -16.85 -26.25
N THR A 62 -28.49 -17.42 -25.18
CA THR A 62 -29.00 -16.71 -23.98
C THR A 62 -28.04 -16.81 -22.79
N GLY A 63 -27.02 -17.65 -22.86
CA GLY A 63 -25.97 -17.82 -21.89
C GLY A 63 -24.74 -18.48 -22.50
N ILE A 64 -23.56 -18.24 -21.95
CA ILE A 64 -22.32 -18.86 -22.41
C ILE A 64 -21.47 -19.36 -21.26
N VAL A 65 -20.74 -20.45 -21.51
CA VAL A 65 -19.69 -20.98 -20.65
C VAL A 65 -18.37 -20.95 -21.40
N VAL A 66 -17.33 -20.36 -20.81
CA VAL A 66 -15.98 -20.37 -21.37
C VAL A 66 -15.08 -21.25 -20.50
N CYS A 67 -14.73 -22.42 -21.01
CA CYS A 67 -13.80 -23.35 -20.37
C CYS A 67 -12.37 -22.86 -20.66
N SER A 68 -11.72 -22.18 -19.70
CA SER A 68 -10.43 -21.50 -19.93
C SER A 68 -9.59 -21.39 -18.66
N CYS A 69 -8.71 -20.41 -18.60
CA CYS A 69 -7.94 -20.05 -17.39
C CYS A 69 -8.81 -19.33 -16.35
N SER A 70 -8.18 -18.95 -15.23
CA SER A 70 -8.84 -18.29 -14.11
C SER A 70 -9.73 -17.11 -14.48
N PRO A 71 -10.95 -17.01 -13.92
CA PRO A 71 -11.83 -15.84 -14.07
C PRO A 71 -11.15 -14.51 -13.74
N ARG A 72 -10.23 -14.50 -12.77
CA ARG A 72 -9.46 -13.29 -12.38
C ARG A 72 -8.73 -12.63 -13.55
N MET A 73 -8.39 -13.38 -14.58
CA MET A 73 -7.65 -12.86 -15.72
C MET A 73 -8.58 -12.35 -16.83
N HIS A 74 -9.61 -13.10 -17.17
CA HIS A 74 -10.35 -12.88 -18.43
C HIS A 74 -11.86 -12.78 -18.29
N GLU A 75 -12.42 -12.77 -17.07
CA GLU A 75 -13.85 -12.60 -16.87
C GLU A 75 -14.36 -11.30 -17.52
N ALA A 76 -13.66 -10.18 -17.25
CA ALA A 76 -13.99 -8.90 -17.86
C ALA A 76 -13.86 -8.90 -19.39
N THR A 77 -12.94 -9.69 -19.95
CA THR A 77 -12.74 -9.84 -21.40
C THR A 77 -13.94 -10.52 -22.03
N PHE A 78 -14.38 -11.66 -21.49
CA PHE A 78 -15.49 -12.43 -22.04
C PHE A 78 -16.84 -11.74 -21.78
N ARG A 79 -17.04 -11.10 -20.63
CA ARG A 79 -18.23 -10.28 -20.36
C ARG A 79 -18.36 -9.12 -21.34
N LYS A 80 -17.27 -8.43 -21.67
CA LYS A 80 -17.27 -7.37 -22.68
C LYS A 80 -17.54 -7.91 -24.10
N ALA A 81 -17.02 -9.10 -24.45
CA ALA A 81 -17.28 -9.73 -25.72
C ALA A 81 -18.78 -10.09 -25.86
N ALA A 82 -19.38 -10.64 -24.82
CA ALA A 82 -20.81 -10.93 -24.74
C ALA A 82 -21.68 -9.67 -24.83
N GLU A 83 -21.32 -8.61 -24.05
CA GLU A 83 -22.03 -7.31 -24.06
C GLU A 83 -22.04 -6.69 -25.47
N ARG A 84 -20.89 -6.72 -26.17
CA ARG A 84 -20.79 -6.23 -27.57
C ARG A 84 -21.67 -7.02 -28.55
N ALA A 85 -21.90 -8.30 -28.28
CA ALA A 85 -22.79 -9.15 -29.06
C ALA A 85 -24.27 -9.09 -28.63
N GLY A 86 -24.63 -8.20 -27.68
CA GLY A 86 -26.00 -8.01 -27.19
C GLY A 86 -26.43 -8.99 -26.10
N LEU A 87 -25.55 -9.85 -25.60
CA LEU A 87 -25.83 -10.73 -24.47
C LEU A 87 -25.48 -10.01 -23.15
N ASN A 88 -26.38 -10.11 -22.16
CA ASN A 88 -26.10 -9.55 -20.83
C ASN A 88 -24.80 -10.15 -20.25
N PRO A 89 -23.84 -9.33 -19.78
CA PRO A 89 -22.52 -9.77 -19.35
C PRO A 89 -22.53 -10.73 -18.13
N TYR A 90 -23.63 -10.80 -17.39
CA TYR A 90 -23.80 -11.70 -16.24
C TYR A 90 -24.42 -13.06 -16.61
N MET A 91 -24.68 -13.26 -17.93
CA MET A 91 -25.01 -14.56 -18.50
C MET A 91 -23.77 -15.33 -18.98
N VAL A 92 -22.56 -14.92 -18.52
CA VAL A 92 -21.26 -15.51 -18.84
C VAL A 92 -20.67 -16.17 -17.62
N GLU A 93 -20.34 -17.47 -17.71
CA GLU A 93 -19.61 -18.20 -16.68
C GLU A 93 -18.27 -18.72 -17.22
N ILE A 94 -17.30 -18.86 -16.33
CA ILE A 94 -15.98 -19.41 -16.69
C ILE A 94 -15.72 -20.69 -15.90
N ALA A 95 -15.55 -21.81 -16.61
CA ALA A 95 -15.01 -23.03 -16.02
C ALA A 95 -13.48 -22.98 -16.05
N ASN A 96 -12.86 -22.92 -14.89
CA ASN A 96 -11.40 -22.87 -14.78
C ASN A 96 -10.78 -24.26 -14.98
N ILE A 97 -10.48 -24.60 -16.25
CA ILE A 97 -9.88 -25.87 -16.64
C ILE A 97 -8.35 -25.81 -16.78
N ARG A 98 -7.72 -24.69 -16.42
CA ARG A 98 -6.26 -24.54 -16.39
C ARG A 98 -5.73 -24.72 -14.97
N GLU A 99 -5.93 -23.74 -14.11
CA GLU A 99 -5.39 -23.74 -12.73
C GLU A 99 -6.03 -24.84 -11.86
N HIS A 100 -7.32 -25.13 -12.06
CA HIS A 100 -8.04 -26.15 -11.30
C HIS A 100 -7.98 -27.56 -11.94
N CYS A 101 -7.38 -27.69 -13.14
CA CYS A 101 -7.37 -28.95 -13.88
C CYS A 101 -6.02 -29.23 -14.54
N SER A 102 -5.70 -28.63 -15.69
CA SER A 102 -4.53 -29.01 -16.49
C SER A 102 -3.19 -28.77 -15.80
N TRP A 103 -3.08 -27.86 -14.85
CA TRP A 103 -1.86 -27.63 -14.08
C TRP A 103 -1.69 -28.61 -12.89
N ILE A 104 -2.76 -29.28 -12.49
CA ILE A 104 -2.76 -30.17 -11.32
C ILE A 104 -2.63 -31.64 -11.78
N HIS A 105 -3.34 -32.02 -12.83
CA HIS A 105 -3.34 -33.37 -13.39
C HIS A 105 -2.26 -33.54 -14.44
N LYS A 106 -1.67 -34.73 -14.51
CA LYS A 106 -0.68 -35.11 -15.53
C LYS A 106 -1.23 -36.12 -16.50
N ASP A 107 -2.19 -36.94 -16.08
CA ASP A 107 -2.89 -37.91 -16.93
C ASP A 107 -4.00 -37.23 -17.73
N MET A 108 -4.04 -37.47 -19.04
CA MET A 108 -4.98 -36.82 -19.96
C MET A 108 -6.42 -37.29 -19.72
N ALA A 109 -6.63 -38.54 -19.35
CA ALA A 109 -7.96 -39.05 -19.13
C ALA A 109 -8.58 -38.45 -17.87
N GLU A 110 -7.83 -38.43 -16.75
CA GLU A 110 -8.25 -37.79 -15.48
C GLU A 110 -8.48 -36.28 -15.65
N ALA A 111 -7.56 -35.60 -16.35
CA ALA A 111 -7.69 -34.16 -16.61
C ALA A 111 -8.92 -33.85 -17.48
N THR A 112 -9.18 -34.66 -18.50
CA THR A 112 -10.35 -34.47 -19.38
C THR A 112 -11.66 -34.73 -18.63
N GLU A 113 -11.70 -35.74 -17.78
CA GLU A 113 -12.85 -36.01 -16.90
C GLU A 113 -13.09 -34.81 -15.97
N LYS A 114 -12.05 -34.36 -15.28
CA LYS A 114 -12.12 -33.19 -14.39
C LYS A 114 -12.59 -31.91 -15.14
N ALA A 115 -12.06 -31.65 -16.33
CA ALA A 115 -12.46 -30.53 -17.16
C ALA A 115 -13.94 -30.61 -17.54
N THR A 116 -14.43 -31.83 -17.86
CA THR A 116 -15.83 -32.07 -18.16
C THR A 116 -16.74 -31.81 -16.95
N ILE A 117 -16.34 -32.24 -15.76
CA ILE A 117 -17.07 -31.98 -14.50
C ILE A 117 -17.17 -30.46 -14.26
N LEU A 118 -16.07 -29.74 -14.38
CA LEU A 118 -16.04 -28.27 -14.19
C LEU A 118 -16.92 -27.53 -15.23
N MET A 119 -16.91 -28.00 -16.47
CA MET A 119 -17.78 -27.49 -17.54
C MET A 119 -19.25 -27.73 -17.21
N ARG A 120 -19.64 -28.94 -16.77
CA ARG A 120 -21.01 -29.27 -16.36
C ARG A 120 -21.51 -28.39 -15.21
N ALA A 121 -20.69 -28.18 -14.19
CA ALA A 121 -21.00 -27.28 -13.09
C ALA A 121 -21.31 -25.88 -13.58
N ALA A 122 -20.47 -25.31 -14.46
CA ALA A 122 -20.68 -23.99 -15.03
C ALA A 122 -21.94 -23.91 -15.92
N VAL A 123 -22.25 -24.97 -16.69
CA VAL A 123 -23.50 -25.06 -17.47
C VAL A 123 -24.72 -25.09 -16.55
N ALA A 124 -24.68 -25.87 -15.47
CA ALA A 124 -25.77 -25.93 -14.49
C ALA A 124 -26.03 -24.56 -13.83
N LYS A 125 -24.97 -23.82 -13.52
CA LYS A 125 -25.07 -22.46 -12.97
C LYS A 125 -25.69 -21.50 -13.99
N VAL A 126 -25.22 -21.49 -15.25
CA VAL A 126 -25.74 -20.60 -16.31
C VAL A 126 -27.24 -20.77 -16.49
N HIS A 127 -27.76 -21.98 -16.36
CA HIS A 127 -29.22 -22.23 -16.40
C HIS A 127 -30.02 -21.42 -15.38
N LEU A 128 -29.42 -21.06 -14.28
CA LEU A 128 -30.03 -20.33 -13.17
C LEU A 128 -29.59 -18.86 -13.12
N ASN A 129 -28.70 -18.43 -14.04
CA ASN A 129 -28.31 -17.04 -14.12
C ASN A 129 -29.45 -16.15 -14.59
N ALA A 130 -29.50 -14.95 -14.03
CA ALA A 130 -30.41 -13.89 -14.42
C ALA A 130 -29.63 -12.72 -15.08
N PRO A 131 -30.25 -11.99 -16.02
CA PRO A 131 -29.62 -10.82 -16.64
C PRO A 131 -29.54 -9.66 -15.64
N LEU A 132 -28.49 -9.65 -14.83
CA LEU A 132 -28.27 -8.63 -13.82
C LEU A 132 -27.92 -7.28 -14.48
N GLN A 133 -28.35 -6.20 -13.84
CA GLN A 133 -28.06 -4.85 -14.27
C GLN A 133 -27.16 -4.13 -13.27
N ALA A 134 -26.02 -3.63 -13.75
CA ALA A 134 -25.15 -2.83 -12.94
C ALA A 134 -25.84 -1.51 -12.53
N GLY A 135 -25.82 -1.22 -11.24
CA GLY A 135 -26.19 0.09 -10.74
C GLY A 135 -25.18 1.17 -11.18
N GLN A 136 -25.51 2.42 -10.93
CA GLN A 136 -24.63 3.57 -11.20
C GLN A 136 -24.53 4.43 -9.94
N SER A 137 -23.31 4.83 -9.59
CA SER A 137 -23.03 5.77 -8.52
C SER A 137 -22.23 6.96 -9.04
N ALA A 138 -22.64 8.18 -8.68
CA ALA A 138 -21.89 9.39 -9.01
C ALA A 138 -20.50 9.35 -8.36
N VAL A 139 -19.53 10.06 -8.93
CA VAL A 139 -18.15 10.12 -8.43
C VAL A 139 -17.85 11.48 -7.84
N THR A 140 -17.42 11.51 -6.59
CA THR A 140 -16.87 12.71 -5.95
C THR A 140 -15.52 13.05 -6.60
N LYS A 141 -15.41 14.24 -7.20
CA LYS A 141 -14.24 14.69 -7.98
C LYS A 141 -13.10 15.22 -7.08
N ARG A 142 -12.76 14.48 -6.05
CA ARG A 142 -11.72 14.84 -5.06
C ARG A 142 -11.00 13.58 -4.60
N ALA A 143 -9.70 13.65 -4.42
CA ALA A 143 -8.87 12.56 -3.91
C ALA A 143 -8.33 12.85 -2.51
N LEU A 144 -8.10 11.80 -1.73
CA LEU A 144 -7.37 11.86 -0.47
C LEU A 144 -6.02 11.16 -0.64
N VAL A 145 -4.94 11.79 -0.17
CA VAL A 145 -3.61 11.21 -0.08
C VAL A 145 -3.21 11.11 1.40
N ILE A 146 -2.98 9.90 1.90
CA ILE A 146 -2.59 9.65 3.29
C ILE A 146 -1.06 9.51 3.36
N GLY A 147 -0.39 10.54 3.85
CA GLY A 147 1.05 10.67 3.95
C GLY A 147 1.63 11.75 3.05
N GLY A 148 2.35 12.70 3.66
CA GLY A 148 2.96 13.86 3.01
C GLY A 148 4.46 13.68 2.71
N GLY A 149 4.94 12.44 2.48
CA GLY A 149 6.27 12.17 1.94
C GLY A 149 6.34 12.39 0.43
N ILE A 150 7.52 12.16 -0.19
CA ILE A 150 7.72 12.39 -1.64
C ILE A 150 6.70 11.62 -2.50
N ALA A 151 6.30 10.41 -2.09
CA ALA A 151 5.26 9.64 -2.78
C ALA A 151 3.92 10.38 -2.79
N GLY A 152 3.46 10.83 -1.63
CA GLY A 152 2.19 11.54 -1.50
C GLY A 152 2.22 12.91 -2.16
N ILE A 153 3.31 13.66 -2.00
CA ILE A 153 3.50 14.97 -2.64
C ILE A 153 3.41 14.85 -4.16
N GLN A 154 4.18 13.94 -4.78
CA GLN A 154 4.16 13.76 -6.23
C GLN A 154 2.79 13.27 -6.72
N THR A 155 2.19 12.29 -6.03
CA THR A 155 0.85 11.82 -6.38
C THR A 155 -0.19 12.96 -6.35
N ALA A 156 -0.12 13.82 -5.33
CA ALA A 156 -1.05 14.93 -5.19
C ALA A 156 -0.86 16.00 -6.28
N ILE A 157 0.39 16.33 -6.63
CA ILE A 157 0.70 17.28 -7.71
C ILE A 157 0.14 16.74 -9.04
N ASP A 158 0.46 15.49 -9.40
CA ASP A 158 0.02 14.90 -10.67
C ASP A 158 -1.52 14.85 -10.81
N ILE A 159 -2.24 14.59 -9.69
CA ILE A 159 -3.71 14.61 -9.68
C ILE A 159 -4.25 16.05 -9.79
N ALA A 160 -3.62 16.99 -9.10
CA ALA A 160 -4.03 18.38 -9.08
C ALA A 160 -3.78 19.08 -10.41
N ASP A 161 -2.67 18.80 -11.09
CA ASP A 161 -2.35 19.26 -12.45
C ASP A 161 -3.38 18.77 -13.48
N ALA A 162 -3.98 17.60 -13.25
CA ALA A 162 -5.10 17.11 -14.06
C ALA A 162 -6.44 17.80 -13.74
N GLY A 163 -6.47 18.79 -12.85
CA GLY A 163 -7.63 19.61 -12.50
C GLY A 163 -8.52 19.07 -11.39
N TYR A 164 -8.08 18.05 -10.63
CA TYR A 164 -8.87 17.49 -9.53
C TYR A 164 -8.40 17.99 -8.17
N LYS A 165 -9.34 18.23 -7.25
CA LYS A 165 -9.02 18.57 -5.87
C LYS A 165 -8.40 17.40 -5.13
N VAL A 166 -7.36 17.69 -4.33
CA VAL A 166 -6.61 16.70 -3.55
C VAL A 166 -6.34 17.20 -2.15
N ASP A 167 -6.59 16.35 -1.17
CA ASP A 167 -6.19 16.61 0.22
C ASP A 167 -5.02 15.69 0.59
N ILE A 168 -3.97 16.27 1.16
CA ILE A 168 -2.86 15.54 1.78
C ILE A 168 -3.07 15.54 3.29
N VAL A 169 -3.14 14.37 3.91
CA VAL A 169 -3.17 14.23 5.37
C VAL A 169 -1.83 13.69 5.85
N GLU A 170 -1.13 14.51 6.65
CA GLU A 170 0.20 14.21 7.19
C GLU A 170 0.19 14.27 8.72
N LYS A 171 0.64 13.20 9.38
CA LYS A 171 0.62 13.09 10.84
C LYS A 171 1.65 13.97 11.55
N THR A 172 2.75 14.30 10.86
CA THR A 172 3.81 15.16 11.39
C THR A 172 3.49 16.65 11.16
N PRO A 173 4.13 17.56 11.87
CA PRO A 173 3.86 19.00 11.72
C PRO A 173 4.19 19.59 10.35
N SER A 174 4.90 18.87 9.48
CA SER A 174 5.30 19.29 8.13
C SER A 174 5.22 18.13 7.16
N ILE A 175 4.98 18.42 5.88
CA ILE A 175 5.21 17.47 4.79
C ILE A 175 6.72 17.30 4.54
N GLY A 176 7.12 16.30 3.71
CA GLY A 176 8.51 16.02 3.33
C GLY A 176 8.95 14.59 3.67
N GLY A 177 8.38 13.98 4.70
CA GLY A 177 8.64 12.58 5.09
C GLY A 177 10.12 12.27 5.35
N ARG A 178 10.54 11.03 5.04
CA ARG A 178 11.93 10.59 5.26
C ARG A 178 12.95 11.29 4.36
N MET A 179 12.53 11.70 3.15
CA MET A 179 13.43 12.38 2.22
C MET A 179 13.94 13.71 2.80
N SER A 180 13.17 14.42 3.62
CA SER A 180 13.61 15.65 4.30
C SER A 180 14.73 15.42 5.34
N GLN A 181 14.92 14.18 5.79
CA GLN A 181 15.97 13.80 6.74
C GLN A 181 17.31 13.47 6.07
N LEU A 182 17.34 13.26 4.75
CA LEU A 182 18.53 12.89 3.99
C LEU A 182 19.40 14.11 3.68
N ASP A 183 20.71 13.88 3.53
CA ASP A 183 21.66 14.87 3.04
C ASP A 183 21.70 14.86 1.51
N LYS A 184 22.16 13.78 0.94
CA LYS A 184 22.26 13.54 -0.50
C LYS A 184 21.46 12.32 -0.93
N THR A 185 21.13 12.24 -2.21
CA THR A 185 20.44 11.08 -2.81
C THR A 185 21.35 10.34 -3.77
N PHE A 186 21.21 9.03 -3.88
CA PHE A 186 21.90 8.22 -4.89
C PHE A 186 21.02 8.07 -6.14
N PRO A 187 21.56 7.79 -7.34
CA PRO A 187 23.00 7.62 -7.66
C PRO A 187 23.68 8.94 -8.06
N THR A 188 22.99 10.06 -8.05
CA THR A 188 23.46 11.33 -8.61
C THR A 188 24.18 12.24 -7.61
N LEU A 189 24.10 11.94 -6.30
CA LEU A 189 24.60 12.75 -5.19
C LEU A 189 23.97 14.15 -5.09
N ASP A 190 22.76 14.31 -5.61
CA ASP A 190 22.00 15.54 -5.48
C ASP A 190 21.63 15.82 -4.02
N CYS A 191 21.57 17.08 -3.66
CA CYS A 191 21.09 17.53 -2.37
C CYS A 191 19.61 17.18 -2.20
N SER A 192 19.27 16.43 -1.20
CA SER A 192 17.90 15.97 -0.94
C SER A 192 16.93 17.15 -0.72
N ALA A 193 17.32 18.14 0.09
CA ALA A 193 16.50 19.33 0.34
C ALA A 193 16.30 20.15 -0.94
N CYS A 194 17.33 20.23 -1.81
CA CYS A 194 17.26 21.01 -3.06
C CYS A 194 16.28 20.42 -4.07
N ILE A 195 16.06 19.10 -4.04
CA ILE A 195 15.08 18.41 -4.89
C ILE A 195 13.68 18.42 -4.25
N LEU A 196 13.61 18.15 -2.95
CA LEU A 196 12.35 17.99 -2.24
C LEU A 196 11.64 19.31 -1.99
N THR A 197 12.37 20.36 -1.59
CA THR A 197 11.77 21.66 -1.21
C THR A 197 10.94 22.28 -2.33
N PRO A 198 11.40 22.33 -3.60
CA PRO A 198 10.57 22.80 -4.70
C PRO A 198 9.24 22.05 -4.82
N LYS A 199 9.25 20.73 -4.69
CA LYS A 199 8.04 19.90 -4.72
C LYS A 199 7.10 20.15 -3.55
N MET A 200 7.64 20.40 -2.36
CA MET A 200 6.84 20.79 -1.20
C MET A 200 6.19 22.17 -1.39
N VAL A 201 6.93 23.14 -1.95
CA VAL A 201 6.42 24.49 -2.26
C VAL A 201 5.36 24.43 -3.37
N GLU A 202 5.61 23.67 -4.44
CA GLU A 202 4.66 23.43 -5.53
C GLU A 202 3.34 22.88 -5.00
N ALA A 203 3.39 21.83 -4.17
CA ALA A 203 2.19 21.25 -3.55
C ALA A 203 1.46 22.25 -2.63
N ALA A 204 2.20 23.09 -1.89
CA ALA A 204 1.60 24.07 -0.98
C ALA A 204 0.99 25.28 -1.69
N ALA A 205 1.51 25.64 -2.87
CA ALA A 205 1.03 26.77 -3.66
C ALA A 205 -0.07 26.37 -4.66
N HIS A 206 -0.28 25.07 -4.88
CA HIS A 206 -1.22 24.59 -5.88
C HIS A 206 -2.68 24.79 -5.42
N GLU A 207 -3.51 25.48 -6.23
CA GLU A 207 -4.90 25.83 -5.91
C GLU A 207 -5.82 24.62 -5.64
N ASN A 208 -5.51 23.46 -6.23
CA ASN A 208 -6.28 22.23 -6.08
C ASN A 208 -5.76 21.33 -4.95
N ILE A 209 -4.71 21.71 -4.21
CA ILE A 209 -4.16 20.91 -3.12
C ILE A 209 -4.46 21.57 -1.77
N THR A 210 -5.03 20.81 -0.86
CA THR A 210 -5.19 21.20 0.54
C THR A 210 -4.31 20.31 1.42
N ILE A 211 -3.44 20.91 2.23
CA ILE A 211 -2.52 20.17 3.10
C ILE A 211 -2.99 20.24 4.55
N HIS A 212 -3.30 19.09 5.12
CA HIS A 212 -3.64 18.90 6.54
C HIS A 212 -2.45 18.27 7.25
N THR A 213 -1.52 19.11 7.76
CA THR A 213 -0.41 18.62 8.60
C THR A 213 -0.82 18.52 10.06
N TYR A 214 -0.08 17.71 10.83
CA TYR A 214 -0.39 17.38 12.22
C TYR A 214 -1.80 16.79 12.37
N SER A 215 -2.19 15.98 11.37
CA SER A 215 -3.53 15.44 11.21
C SER A 215 -3.49 13.95 10.91
N GLU A 216 -4.50 13.22 11.33
CA GLU A 216 -4.62 11.77 11.14
C GLU A 216 -6.01 11.40 10.63
N VAL A 217 -6.09 10.40 9.75
CA VAL A 217 -7.37 9.78 9.38
C VAL A 217 -7.87 8.97 10.57
N GLU A 218 -9.08 9.28 11.04
CA GLU A 218 -9.71 8.64 12.19
C GLU A 218 -10.62 7.50 11.77
N SER A 219 -11.44 7.74 10.75
CA SER A 219 -12.36 6.75 10.19
C SER A 219 -12.55 6.92 8.69
N VAL A 220 -12.88 5.83 8.02
CA VAL A 220 -13.26 5.80 6.60
C VAL A 220 -14.52 4.95 6.46
N SER A 221 -15.50 5.47 5.74
CA SER A 221 -16.72 4.77 5.40
C SER A 221 -17.09 5.03 3.93
N GLY A 222 -18.10 4.35 3.42
CA GLY A 222 -18.53 4.52 2.04
C GLY A 222 -17.87 3.52 1.09
N PHE A 223 -17.79 3.85 -0.20
CA PHE A 223 -17.38 2.96 -1.27
C PHE A 223 -16.66 3.74 -2.38
N VAL A 224 -16.10 3.02 -3.35
CA VAL A 224 -15.39 3.61 -4.50
C VAL A 224 -16.20 4.70 -5.18
N GLY A 225 -15.61 5.87 -5.33
CA GLY A 225 -16.27 7.07 -5.85
C GLY A 225 -16.96 7.93 -4.77
N ASN A 226 -17.22 7.41 -3.58
CA ASN A 226 -17.96 8.09 -2.51
C ASN A 226 -17.51 7.65 -1.11
N PHE A 227 -16.24 7.86 -0.80
CA PHE A 227 -15.74 7.68 0.56
C PHE A 227 -16.09 8.89 1.42
N THR A 228 -16.46 8.63 2.66
CA THR A 228 -16.61 9.65 3.72
C THR A 228 -15.50 9.40 4.73
N VAL A 229 -14.69 10.41 5.01
CA VAL A 229 -13.48 10.30 5.82
C VAL A 229 -13.52 11.34 6.94
N ASP A 230 -13.32 10.88 8.17
CA ASP A 230 -13.09 11.73 9.32
C ASP A 230 -11.60 11.94 9.51
N ILE A 231 -11.20 13.21 9.54
CA ILE A 231 -9.80 13.63 9.72
C ILE A 231 -9.70 14.38 11.04
N ARG A 232 -8.90 13.85 11.96
CA ARG A 232 -8.57 14.53 13.21
C ARG A 232 -7.39 15.46 13.01
N LYS A 233 -7.63 16.76 13.13
CA LYS A 233 -6.59 17.80 13.22
C LYS A 233 -6.19 17.98 14.67
N LYS A 234 -4.95 17.69 14.99
CA LYS A 234 -4.42 17.85 16.36
C LYS A 234 -4.18 19.31 16.68
N ALA A 235 -4.44 19.69 17.90
CA ALA A 235 -4.16 21.04 18.38
C ALA A 235 -2.68 21.38 18.27
N ARG A 236 -2.34 22.39 17.46
CA ARG A 236 -0.98 22.92 17.31
C ARG A 236 -0.60 23.86 18.43
N PHE A 237 -1.60 24.44 19.07
CA PHE A 237 -1.48 25.55 20.02
C PHE A 237 -0.81 26.79 19.43
N VAL A 238 -0.77 26.88 18.10
CA VAL A 238 -0.32 28.03 17.31
C VAL A 238 -1.30 28.24 16.17
N ASP A 239 -1.84 29.43 16.05
CA ASP A 239 -2.74 29.83 14.98
C ASP A 239 -1.94 29.94 13.67
N MET A 240 -2.24 29.05 12.73
CA MET A 240 -1.55 28.96 11.45
C MET A 240 -1.76 30.21 10.57
N ASN A 241 -2.90 30.89 10.71
CA ASN A 241 -3.24 32.06 9.90
C ASN A 241 -2.53 33.34 10.40
N LYS A 242 -2.19 33.38 11.69
CA LYS A 242 -1.48 34.52 12.31
C LYS A 242 0.03 34.34 12.31
N CYS A 243 0.52 33.11 12.38
CA CYS A 243 1.94 32.84 12.54
C CYS A 243 2.75 33.19 11.29
N THR A 244 3.79 34.01 11.45
CA THR A 244 4.70 34.41 10.37
C THR A 244 5.95 33.52 10.24
N GLY A 245 6.09 32.48 11.08
CA GLY A 245 7.24 31.57 11.05
C GLY A 245 8.57 32.19 11.53
N CYS A 246 8.54 33.30 12.27
CA CYS A 246 9.74 34.06 12.66
C CYS A 246 10.70 33.31 13.63
N GLY A 247 10.30 32.21 14.26
CA GLY A 247 11.14 31.38 15.12
C GLY A 247 11.42 31.90 16.53
N VAL A 248 11.06 33.14 16.89
CA VAL A 248 11.35 33.76 18.20
C VAL A 248 10.81 32.92 19.36
N CYS A 249 9.62 32.37 19.22
CA CYS A 249 9.01 31.50 20.25
C CYS A 249 9.84 30.23 20.56
N GLN A 250 10.51 29.65 19.54
CA GLN A 250 11.39 28.49 19.69
C GLN A 250 12.70 28.89 20.39
N GLU A 251 13.28 30.01 19.99
CA GLU A 251 14.53 30.54 20.57
C GLU A 251 14.36 30.83 22.07
N LYS A 252 13.28 31.53 22.44
CA LYS A 252 13.00 31.97 23.81
C LYS A 252 12.40 30.87 24.72
N CYS A 253 12.03 29.71 24.18
CA CYS A 253 11.45 28.61 24.97
C CYS A 253 12.45 28.07 26.00
N PRO A 254 12.12 28.04 27.29
CA PRO A 254 13.02 27.51 28.34
C PRO A 254 13.06 25.99 28.38
N SER A 255 12.04 25.31 27.86
CA SER A 255 11.98 23.85 27.81
C SER A 255 12.68 23.32 26.55
N LYS A 256 13.98 22.98 26.68
CA LYS A 256 14.85 22.52 25.55
C LYS A 256 15.39 21.09 25.75
N LYS A 257 14.66 20.26 26.49
CA LYS A 257 15.14 18.91 26.87
C LYS A 257 14.46 17.76 26.12
N SER A 258 13.49 18.04 25.24
CA SER A 258 12.86 17.00 24.44
C SER A 258 13.83 16.48 23.39
N LEU A 259 13.89 15.17 23.21
CA LEU A 259 14.65 14.59 22.11
C LEU A 259 14.09 15.10 20.79
N ASN A 260 14.99 15.40 19.86
CA ASN A 260 14.61 15.85 18.52
C ASN A 260 14.37 14.63 17.62
N GLU A 261 13.11 14.30 17.39
CA GLU A 261 12.69 13.14 16.59
C GLU A 261 13.13 13.27 15.13
N PHE A 262 13.16 14.48 14.59
CA PHE A 262 13.64 14.73 13.24
C PHE A 262 15.13 14.38 13.08
N ASN A 263 15.93 14.68 14.10
CA ASN A 263 17.34 14.30 14.18
C ASN A 263 17.58 12.93 14.85
N ARG A 264 16.55 12.07 14.90
CA ARG A 264 16.64 10.72 15.45
C ARG A 264 17.10 10.65 16.92
N GLY A 265 16.84 11.69 17.69
CA GLY A 265 17.26 11.77 19.08
C GLY A 265 18.71 12.18 19.33
N LEU A 266 19.49 12.49 18.29
CA LEU A 266 20.91 12.89 18.38
C LEU A 266 21.11 14.21 19.11
N ASN A 267 20.12 15.07 19.16
CA ASN A 267 20.11 16.31 19.94
C ASN A 267 18.73 16.55 20.57
N THR A 268 18.61 17.66 21.29
CA THR A 268 17.36 18.07 21.90
C THR A 268 16.72 19.24 21.15
N ARG A 269 15.41 19.41 21.30
CA ARG A 269 14.60 20.51 20.80
C ARG A 269 13.81 21.21 21.90
N SER A 270 13.32 22.39 21.61
CA SER A 270 12.39 23.10 22.47
C SER A 270 10.98 22.47 22.43
N ALA A 271 10.18 22.73 23.47
CA ALA A 271 8.79 22.27 23.52
C ALA A 271 7.91 22.90 22.45
N ILE A 272 8.22 24.11 22.01
CA ILE A 272 7.63 24.73 20.80
C ILE A 272 8.68 24.66 19.69
N TYR A 273 8.33 24.04 18.55
CA TYR A 273 9.31 23.73 17.51
C TYR A 273 8.72 23.64 16.10
N THR A 274 9.55 23.92 15.12
CA THR A 274 9.37 23.54 13.73
C THR A 274 10.32 22.37 13.43
N PRO A 275 9.93 21.30 12.76
CA PRO A 275 10.76 20.09 12.61
C PRO A 275 12.11 20.34 11.94
N PHE A 276 12.13 21.17 10.89
CA PHE A 276 13.32 21.54 10.11
C PHE A 276 13.10 22.89 9.41
N ALA A 277 14.17 23.47 8.90
CA ALA A 277 14.15 24.85 8.40
C ALA A 277 13.23 25.07 7.17
N GLN A 278 13.13 24.06 6.28
CA GLN A 278 12.29 24.10 5.08
C GLN A 278 10.89 23.50 5.31
N ALA A 279 10.44 23.39 6.55
CA ALA A 279 9.15 22.82 6.89
C ALA A 279 7.99 23.55 6.20
N ILE A 280 7.02 22.81 5.69
CA ILE A 280 5.77 23.31 5.13
C ILE A 280 4.58 22.64 5.83
N PRO A 281 3.74 23.43 6.51
CA PRO A 281 3.86 24.87 6.76
C PRO A 281 5.02 25.22 7.70
N ASN A 282 5.61 26.39 7.55
CA ASN A 282 6.64 26.92 8.47
C ASN A 282 5.98 27.52 9.72
N VAL A 283 5.17 26.72 10.39
CA VAL A 283 4.45 27.10 11.61
C VAL A 283 4.84 26.11 12.71
N PRO A 284 5.34 26.59 13.87
CA PRO A 284 5.72 25.70 14.96
C PRO A 284 4.50 24.99 15.56
N VAL A 285 4.79 23.93 16.30
CA VAL A 285 3.83 23.21 17.13
C VAL A 285 4.30 23.17 18.57
N ILE A 286 3.41 23.20 19.53
CA ILE A 286 3.73 23.03 20.95
C ILE A 286 3.52 21.56 21.33
N ASP A 287 4.59 20.91 21.76
CA ASP A 287 4.53 19.60 22.41
C ASP A 287 3.96 19.75 23.81
N ALA A 288 2.68 19.41 23.97
CA ALA A 288 1.98 19.54 25.25
C ALA A 288 2.65 18.72 26.38
N THR A 289 3.29 17.60 26.01
CA THR A 289 3.98 16.72 26.98
C THR A 289 5.30 17.28 27.48
N ALA A 290 5.89 18.24 26.77
CA ALA A 290 7.16 18.89 27.10
C ALA A 290 6.97 20.35 27.58
N CYS A 291 5.83 20.97 27.28
CA CYS A 291 5.57 22.39 27.55
C CYS A 291 5.30 22.63 29.04
N ILE A 292 6.06 23.52 29.66
CA ILE A 292 5.90 23.89 31.06
C ILE A 292 4.50 24.52 31.31
N LYS A 293 4.02 25.39 30.41
CA LYS A 293 2.69 26.02 30.52
C LYS A 293 1.58 24.97 30.53
N MET A 294 1.64 24.02 29.62
CA MET A 294 0.63 22.93 29.53
C MET A 294 0.65 22.02 30.77
N LYS A 295 1.83 21.76 31.33
CA LYS A 295 2.00 20.91 32.53
C LYS A 295 1.66 21.59 33.83
N THR A 296 2.03 22.86 34.00
CA THR A 296 2.02 23.52 35.31
C THR A 296 1.23 24.83 35.35
N GLY A 297 0.78 25.33 34.22
CA GLY A 297 0.13 26.64 34.12
C GLY A 297 1.05 27.86 34.26
N LYS A 298 2.34 27.67 34.63
CA LYS A 298 3.22 28.76 35.12
C LYS A 298 4.18 29.36 34.09
N CYS A 299 4.08 29.05 32.81
CA CYS A 299 4.90 29.64 31.74
C CYS A 299 3.99 30.34 30.71
N GLY A 300 4.55 31.17 29.87
CA GLY A 300 3.84 31.90 28.81
C GLY A 300 4.84 32.72 28.00
N ILE A 301 6.13 32.34 28.02
CA ILE A 301 7.20 33.09 27.38
C ILE A 301 6.97 33.18 25.86
N CYS A 302 6.66 32.08 25.18
CA CYS A 302 6.38 32.08 23.74
C CYS A 302 5.20 32.98 23.38
N GLU A 303 4.15 33.06 24.20
CA GLU A 303 3.00 33.95 24.03
C GLU A 303 3.41 35.41 24.18
N LYS A 304 4.19 35.75 25.23
CA LYS A 304 4.66 37.12 25.47
C LYS A 304 5.56 37.68 24.38
N PHE A 305 6.35 36.84 23.73
CA PHE A 305 7.26 37.22 22.66
C PHE A 305 6.66 37.10 21.26
N CYS A 306 5.42 36.60 21.11
CA CYS A 306 4.75 36.50 19.83
C CYS A 306 4.11 37.84 19.46
N GLN A 307 4.75 38.59 18.57
CA GLN A 307 4.27 39.91 18.15
C GLN A 307 2.89 39.87 17.47
N VAL A 308 2.55 38.78 16.81
CA VAL A 308 1.28 38.60 16.07
C VAL A 308 0.21 37.85 16.89
N GLY A 309 0.49 37.49 18.14
CA GLY A 309 -0.47 36.84 19.02
C GLY A 309 -0.94 35.48 18.49
N ALA A 310 -0.07 34.69 17.86
CA ALA A 310 -0.42 33.41 17.24
C ALA A 310 -0.47 32.25 18.25
N ILE A 311 -0.03 32.40 19.49
CA ILE A 311 -0.03 31.33 20.48
C ILE A 311 -1.41 31.23 21.15
N ASP A 312 -2.00 30.05 21.09
CA ASP A 312 -3.32 29.75 21.66
C ASP A 312 -3.32 28.39 22.35
N TYR A 313 -3.17 28.40 23.67
CA TYR A 313 -3.17 27.19 24.50
C TYR A 313 -4.57 26.56 24.68
N THR A 314 -5.63 27.22 24.21
CA THR A 314 -7.01 26.73 24.34
C THR A 314 -7.45 25.84 23.19
N GLN A 315 -6.66 25.75 22.12
CA GLN A 315 -6.93 24.90 20.97
C GLN A 315 -7.20 23.46 21.42
N LYS A 316 -8.12 22.82 20.74
CA LYS A 316 -8.47 21.39 20.90
C LYS A 316 -8.35 20.69 19.57
N ASP A 317 -8.23 19.38 19.62
CA ASP A 317 -8.36 18.55 18.42
C ASP A 317 -9.72 18.79 17.76
N GLU A 318 -9.71 18.90 16.44
CA GLU A 318 -10.89 19.09 15.59
C GLU A 318 -11.05 17.88 14.68
N ILE A 319 -12.28 17.39 14.54
CA ILE A 319 -12.62 16.37 13.54
C ILE A 319 -13.36 17.05 12.41
N ILE A 320 -12.85 16.92 11.20
CA ILE A 320 -13.51 17.35 9.96
C ILE A 320 -13.94 16.12 9.18
N THR A 321 -15.15 16.14 8.62
CA THR A 321 -15.68 15.08 7.77
C THR A 321 -15.73 15.55 6.33
N GLU A 322 -15.04 14.83 5.45
CA GLU A 322 -14.89 15.18 4.03
C GLU A 322 -15.22 13.99 3.12
N LYS A 323 -15.60 14.29 1.86
CA LYS A 323 -15.94 13.28 0.86
C LYS A 323 -14.90 13.18 -0.24
N TYR A 324 -14.55 11.95 -0.63
CA TYR A 324 -13.54 11.66 -1.65
C TYR A 324 -14.01 10.56 -2.60
N GLY A 325 -13.62 10.67 -3.88
CA GLY A 325 -13.85 9.62 -4.87
C GLY A 325 -12.78 8.54 -4.86
N ALA A 326 -11.57 8.86 -4.40
CA ALA A 326 -10.42 7.95 -4.36
C ALA A 326 -9.53 8.24 -3.15
N ILE A 327 -8.85 7.21 -2.66
CA ILE A 327 -7.88 7.30 -1.57
C ILE A 327 -6.54 6.71 -2.03
N VAL A 328 -5.44 7.41 -1.79
CA VAL A 328 -4.08 6.95 -2.03
C VAL A 328 -3.35 6.80 -0.71
N VAL A 329 -2.77 5.63 -0.45
CA VAL A 329 -1.96 5.38 0.73
C VAL A 329 -0.48 5.55 0.39
N ALA A 330 0.17 6.54 1.04
CA ALA A 330 1.56 6.92 0.82
C ALA A 330 2.33 7.06 2.15
N THR A 331 2.06 6.18 3.11
CA THR A 331 2.51 6.27 4.52
C THR A 331 4.00 5.96 4.75
N GLY A 332 4.71 5.54 3.69
CA GLY A 332 6.15 5.30 3.74
C GLY A 332 6.55 4.14 4.65
N PHE A 333 7.71 4.31 5.33
CA PHE A 333 8.36 3.27 6.14
C PHE A 333 8.95 3.82 7.43
N ASP A 334 9.31 2.90 8.33
CA ASP A 334 10.23 3.16 9.45
C ASP A 334 11.42 2.19 9.39
N THR A 335 12.41 2.38 10.26
CA THR A 335 13.55 1.46 10.41
C THR A 335 13.29 0.50 11.57
N ILE A 336 13.81 -0.72 11.44
CA ILE A 336 13.71 -1.72 12.50
C ILE A 336 14.31 -1.20 13.81
N LYS A 337 13.68 -1.53 14.94
CA LYS A 337 14.21 -1.26 16.26
C LYS A 337 15.37 -2.21 16.56
N LEU A 338 16.43 -1.68 17.17
CA LEU A 338 17.66 -2.43 17.44
C LEU A 338 17.74 -3.04 18.84
N ASP A 339 16.64 -3.05 19.60
CA ASP A 339 16.59 -3.57 20.96
C ASP A 339 17.06 -5.04 21.08
N ASN A 340 16.85 -5.83 20.00
CA ASN A 340 17.23 -7.24 19.92
C ASN A 340 18.60 -7.48 19.25
N TYR A 341 19.38 -6.42 19.00
CA TYR A 341 20.68 -6.47 18.28
C TYR A 341 21.82 -5.99 19.17
N GLY A 342 21.85 -6.42 20.45
CA GLY A 342 22.86 -6.03 21.43
C GLY A 342 24.29 -6.38 21.04
N GLU A 343 24.48 -7.37 20.16
CA GLU A 343 25.78 -7.77 19.59
C GLU A 343 26.50 -6.64 18.85
N TYR A 344 25.76 -5.64 18.33
CA TYR A 344 26.35 -4.50 17.65
C TYR A 344 26.61 -3.29 18.54
N ALA A 345 26.38 -3.40 19.85
CA ALA A 345 26.61 -2.35 20.86
C ALA A 345 25.87 -1.01 20.59
N TYR A 346 24.78 -1.04 19.79
CA TYR A 346 23.91 0.14 19.62
C TYR A 346 23.25 0.51 20.96
N GLY A 347 23.29 1.80 21.30
CA GLY A 347 22.82 2.30 22.61
C GLY A 347 23.81 2.07 23.77
N GLN A 348 24.83 1.20 23.60
CA GLN A 348 25.92 1.01 24.57
C GLN A 348 27.09 1.97 24.27
N SER A 349 27.41 2.18 22.98
CA SER A 349 28.36 3.20 22.54
C SER A 349 27.65 4.25 21.70
N LYS A 350 27.97 5.52 21.94
CA LYS A 350 27.47 6.64 21.16
C LYS A 350 27.97 6.64 19.71
N ASP A 351 29.12 6.00 19.47
CA ASP A 351 29.78 5.96 18.16
C ASP A 351 29.31 4.77 17.30
N VAL A 352 28.31 4.01 17.78
CA VAL A 352 27.54 3.07 16.95
C VAL A 352 26.24 3.75 16.58
N VAL A 353 26.09 4.06 15.31
CA VAL A 353 24.94 4.83 14.77
C VAL A 353 24.25 4.05 13.64
N THR A 354 22.98 4.35 13.40
CA THR A 354 22.27 3.86 12.21
C THR A 354 22.61 4.72 11.00
N SER A 355 22.37 4.20 9.80
CA SER A 355 22.57 4.96 8.56
C SER A 355 21.73 6.23 8.50
N LEU A 356 20.53 6.23 9.08
CA LEU A 356 19.67 7.42 9.10
C LEU A 356 20.18 8.48 10.12
N GLU A 357 20.78 8.05 11.20
CA GLU A 357 21.50 8.95 12.14
C GLU A 357 22.72 9.56 11.47
N LEU A 358 23.49 8.75 10.70
CA LEU A 358 24.60 9.28 9.91
C LEU A 358 24.17 10.32 8.89
N GLU A 359 23.02 10.15 8.22
CA GLU A 359 22.43 11.20 7.36
C GLU A 359 22.26 12.52 8.12
N ARG A 360 21.79 12.45 9.37
CA ARG A 360 21.62 13.67 10.18
C ARG A 360 22.96 14.26 10.65
N ILE A 361 23.95 13.43 10.93
CA ILE A 361 25.31 13.90 11.26
C ILE A 361 25.94 14.60 10.06
N MET A 362 25.83 14.02 8.87
CA MET A 362 26.45 14.59 7.66
C MET A 362 25.69 15.78 7.07
N ASN A 363 24.45 16.01 7.47
CA ASN A 363 23.62 17.10 6.93
C ASN A 363 23.97 18.45 7.58
N ALA A 364 24.12 19.50 6.76
CA ALA A 364 24.43 20.87 7.23
C ALA A 364 23.42 21.44 8.23
N ALA A 365 22.15 21.01 8.16
CA ALA A 365 21.10 21.36 9.13
C ALA A 365 20.97 20.35 10.27
N GLY A 366 21.87 19.40 10.36
CA GLY A 366 21.91 18.37 11.40
C GLY A 366 22.58 18.83 12.70
N PRO A 367 22.68 17.92 13.70
CA PRO A 367 23.16 18.26 15.04
C PRO A 367 24.64 18.69 15.07
N THR A 368 25.45 18.21 14.14
CA THR A 368 26.89 18.52 13.99
C THR A 368 27.18 19.55 12.90
N LYS A 369 26.13 20.19 12.35
CA LYS A 369 26.25 21.18 11.25
C LYS A 369 26.97 20.62 10.00
N GLY A 370 26.82 19.32 9.75
CA GLY A 370 27.43 18.63 8.62
C GLY A 370 28.88 18.22 8.81
N HIS A 371 29.42 18.35 10.02
CA HIS A 371 30.74 17.80 10.36
C HIS A 371 30.61 16.32 10.77
N LEU A 372 31.45 15.47 10.19
CA LEU A 372 31.52 14.07 10.57
C LEU A 372 32.30 13.96 11.88
N GLU A 373 31.56 13.72 12.96
CA GLU A 373 32.12 13.72 14.33
C GLU A 373 31.67 12.46 15.08
N ARG A 374 32.55 11.93 15.90
CA ARG A 374 32.20 10.94 16.91
C ARG A 374 31.32 11.60 17.97
N LEU A 375 30.20 10.97 18.29
CA LEU A 375 29.26 11.51 19.26
C LEU A 375 29.76 11.42 20.71
N SER A 376 30.83 10.64 20.95
CA SER A 376 31.47 10.49 22.27
C SER A 376 32.38 11.65 22.63
N ASP A 377 33.18 12.15 21.69
CA ASP A 377 34.26 13.12 21.96
C ASP A 377 34.35 14.28 20.95
N GLY A 378 33.48 14.32 19.93
CA GLY A 378 33.44 15.39 18.92
C GLY A 378 34.58 15.36 17.90
N LYS A 379 35.43 14.31 17.86
CA LYS A 379 36.53 14.20 16.91
C LYS A 379 36.09 13.56 15.60
N ALA A 380 36.75 13.90 14.51
CA ALA A 380 36.56 13.22 13.25
C ALA A 380 37.04 11.76 13.34
N PRO A 381 36.22 10.77 12.94
CA PRO A 381 36.65 9.37 12.93
C PRO A 381 37.64 9.13 11.79
N LYS A 382 38.67 8.29 12.05
CA LYS A 382 39.63 7.86 11.04
C LYS A 382 39.32 6.48 10.45
N GLU A 383 38.64 5.64 11.23
CA GLU A 383 38.26 4.28 10.84
C GLU A 383 36.74 4.10 11.02
N ILE A 384 36.01 3.93 9.92
CA ILE A 384 34.57 3.72 9.93
C ILE A 384 34.24 2.35 9.36
N VAL A 385 33.38 1.62 10.05
CA VAL A 385 32.89 0.31 9.59
C VAL A 385 31.39 0.37 9.38
N PHE A 386 30.95 0.01 8.17
CA PHE A 386 29.53 -0.21 7.86
C PHE A 386 29.19 -1.69 7.95
N ILE A 387 28.08 -1.99 8.60
CA ILE A 387 27.53 -3.34 8.71
C ILE A 387 26.23 -3.40 7.90
N GLN A 388 26.23 -4.15 6.80
CA GLN A 388 25.08 -4.30 5.91
C GLN A 388 24.06 -5.30 6.47
N CYS A 389 22.81 -5.18 6.00
CA CYS A 389 21.72 -6.11 6.25
C CYS A 389 21.33 -6.28 7.72
N VAL A 390 21.57 -5.27 8.59
CA VAL A 390 21.18 -5.35 10.00
C VAL A 390 19.65 -5.42 10.11
N GLY A 391 19.15 -6.59 10.50
CA GLY A 391 17.71 -6.88 10.56
C GLY A 391 17.04 -7.17 9.22
N SER A 392 17.78 -7.20 8.10
CA SER A 392 17.29 -7.61 6.77
C SER A 392 17.83 -8.98 6.40
N ARG A 393 17.05 -9.74 5.59
CA ARG A 393 17.45 -11.07 5.08
C ARG A 393 17.75 -12.05 6.22
N CYS A 394 17.06 -11.90 7.33
CA CYS A 394 17.19 -12.77 8.48
C CYS A 394 16.34 -14.04 8.28
N SER A 395 16.87 -15.16 8.76
CA SER A 395 16.16 -16.44 8.81
C SER A 395 15.46 -16.68 10.15
N ASP A 396 15.68 -15.78 11.12
CA ASP A 396 15.09 -15.81 12.45
C ASP A 396 14.05 -14.69 12.65
N ASP A 397 13.28 -14.78 13.73
CA ASP A 397 12.18 -13.86 14.05
C ASP A 397 12.66 -12.46 14.53
N ARG A 398 13.96 -12.26 14.75
CA ARG A 398 14.49 -10.96 15.18
C ARG A 398 14.46 -9.91 14.08
N GLY A 399 14.52 -10.35 12.83
CA GLY A 399 14.60 -9.49 11.66
C GLY A 399 13.53 -9.75 10.62
N LYS A 400 13.77 -9.23 9.42
CA LYS A 400 12.87 -9.37 8.26
C LYS A 400 13.49 -10.34 7.25
N PRO A 401 12.68 -11.24 6.66
CA PRO A 401 13.20 -12.21 5.67
C PRO A 401 13.55 -11.56 4.33
N TYR A 402 13.07 -10.36 4.07
CA TYR A 402 13.27 -9.65 2.81
C TYR A 402 14.50 -8.72 2.83
N CYS A 403 14.94 -8.34 1.64
CA CYS A 403 15.94 -7.30 1.42
C CYS A 403 15.28 -5.92 1.46
N SER A 404 15.86 -4.99 2.22
CA SER A 404 15.43 -3.58 2.26
C SER A 404 15.75 -2.78 1.00
N LYS A 405 16.43 -3.38 0.02
CA LYS A 405 16.68 -2.90 -1.33
C LYS A 405 17.60 -1.68 -1.46
N ILE A 406 17.51 -0.70 -0.55
CA ILE A 406 18.20 0.60 -0.66
C ILE A 406 19.53 0.66 0.10
N CYS A 407 19.79 -0.27 1.03
CA CYS A 407 20.93 -0.15 1.96
C CYS A 407 22.30 -0.24 1.27
N CYS A 408 22.47 -1.07 0.27
CA CYS A 408 23.75 -1.12 -0.47
C CYS A 408 24.07 0.22 -1.16
N MET A 409 23.04 0.87 -1.71
CA MET A 409 23.20 2.11 -2.44
C MET A 409 23.45 3.32 -1.52
N TYR A 410 22.68 3.44 -0.41
CA TYR A 410 22.94 4.55 0.51
C TYR A 410 24.26 4.37 1.27
N THR A 411 24.72 3.14 1.51
CA THR A 411 26.05 2.89 2.09
C THR A 411 27.15 3.29 1.13
N ALA A 412 27.07 2.92 -0.15
CA ALA A 412 28.02 3.39 -1.18
C ALA A 412 28.05 4.92 -1.23
N LYS A 413 26.88 5.57 -1.21
CA LYS A 413 26.74 7.03 -1.14
C LYS A 413 27.46 7.62 0.08
N HIS A 414 27.19 7.10 1.30
CA HIS A 414 27.82 7.60 2.52
C HIS A 414 29.33 7.42 2.47
N ALA A 415 29.79 6.25 2.05
CA ALA A 415 31.20 5.94 1.93
C ALA A 415 31.93 6.91 0.97
N MET A 416 31.34 7.18 -0.20
CA MET A 416 31.89 8.14 -1.16
C MET A 416 31.94 9.55 -0.59
N LEU A 417 30.86 10.03 0.03
CA LEU A 417 30.80 11.38 0.62
C LEU A 417 31.81 11.55 1.77
N ILE A 418 32.03 10.50 2.56
CA ILE A 418 33.03 10.49 3.63
C ILE A 418 34.43 10.57 3.03
N ARG A 419 34.74 9.73 2.06
CA ARG A 419 36.06 9.71 1.41
C ARG A 419 36.37 10.99 0.63
N ASP A 420 35.35 11.60 0.02
CA ASP A 420 35.47 12.87 -0.67
C ASP A 420 35.82 14.03 0.29
N LYS A 421 35.09 14.14 1.39
CA LYS A 421 35.23 15.23 2.36
C LYS A 421 36.35 14.99 3.39
N TYR A 422 36.66 13.74 3.69
CA TYR A 422 37.65 13.30 4.68
C TYR A 422 38.57 12.22 4.08
N PRO A 423 39.54 12.60 3.22
CA PRO A 423 40.38 11.64 2.51
C PRO A 423 41.22 10.72 3.40
N ASP A 424 41.54 11.18 4.63
CA ASP A 424 42.31 10.41 5.64
C ASP A 424 41.44 9.40 6.42
N THR A 425 40.10 9.41 6.21
CA THR A 425 39.20 8.46 6.87
C THR A 425 39.07 7.18 6.04
N ASN A 426 39.43 6.06 6.62
CA ASN A 426 39.24 4.75 5.99
C ASN A 426 37.81 4.25 6.19
N VAL A 427 37.22 3.73 5.14
CA VAL A 427 35.86 3.18 5.17
C VAL A 427 35.88 1.71 4.78
N THR A 428 35.35 0.86 5.64
CA THR A 428 35.20 -0.58 5.41
C THR A 428 33.72 -0.97 5.48
N VAL A 429 33.26 -1.75 4.51
CA VAL A 429 31.87 -2.22 4.42
C VAL A 429 31.82 -3.74 4.48
N PHE A 430 31.22 -4.30 5.52
CA PHE A 430 30.90 -5.73 5.58
C PHE A 430 29.57 -6.01 4.89
N TYR A 431 29.55 -6.93 3.94
CA TYR A 431 28.38 -7.21 3.11
C TYR A 431 28.20 -8.72 2.83
N ILE A 432 26.95 -9.13 2.60
CA ILE A 432 26.61 -10.51 2.17
C ILE A 432 26.72 -10.62 0.64
N ASP A 433 25.98 -9.77 -0.06
CA ASP A 433 26.09 -9.46 -1.49
C ASP A 433 25.69 -7.98 -1.70
N VAL A 434 26.21 -7.36 -2.76
CA VAL A 434 25.83 -5.99 -3.14
C VAL A 434 24.68 -6.06 -4.12
N ARG A 435 23.61 -5.31 -3.84
CA ARG A 435 22.43 -5.22 -4.71
C ARG A 435 22.29 -3.81 -5.25
N THR A 436 22.35 -3.73 -6.58
CA THR A 436 22.32 -2.49 -7.35
C THR A 436 21.16 -2.50 -8.36
N PRO A 437 19.88 -2.56 -7.89
CA PRO A 437 18.73 -2.84 -8.75
C PRO A 437 18.19 -1.58 -9.44
N GLY A 438 19.03 -0.83 -10.15
CA GLY A 438 18.63 0.38 -10.84
C GLY A 438 19.60 0.81 -11.93
N LYS A 439 19.17 1.77 -12.77
CA LYS A 439 20.00 2.34 -13.82
C LYS A 439 21.17 3.11 -13.21
N ASN A 440 22.40 2.80 -13.64
CA ASN A 440 23.67 3.39 -13.17
C ASN A 440 24.01 3.06 -11.69
N PHE A 441 23.32 2.08 -11.08
CA PHE A 441 23.56 1.73 -9.68
C PHE A 441 24.82 0.88 -9.52
N ASP A 442 25.11 -0.01 -10.49
CA ASP A 442 26.32 -0.81 -10.48
C ASP A 442 27.57 0.05 -10.70
N GLU A 443 27.50 0.98 -11.64
CA GLU A 443 28.54 1.96 -11.89
C GLU A 443 28.79 2.85 -10.66
N PHE A 444 27.73 3.24 -9.97
CA PHE A 444 27.83 4.01 -8.74
C PHE A 444 28.54 3.22 -7.63
N TYR A 445 28.23 1.93 -7.48
CA TYR A 445 28.92 1.05 -6.55
C TYR A 445 30.40 0.88 -6.93
N ARG A 446 30.71 0.65 -8.22
CA ARG A 446 32.11 0.55 -8.69
C ARG A 446 32.91 1.81 -8.39
N ARG A 447 32.33 2.97 -8.61
CA ARG A 447 32.96 4.26 -8.25
C ARG A 447 33.35 4.30 -6.77
N ALA A 448 32.50 3.82 -5.86
CA ALA A 448 32.84 3.78 -4.45
C ALA A 448 34.09 2.96 -4.16
N VAL A 449 34.30 1.86 -4.90
CA VAL A 449 35.45 0.96 -4.77
C VAL A 449 36.68 1.53 -5.50
N GLU A 450 36.54 1.86 -6.78
CA GLU A 450 37.65 2.17 -7.69
C GLU A 450 38.16 3.61 -7.51
N ASP A 451 37.26 4.60 -7.44
CA ASP A 451 37.62 6.02 -7.38
C ASP A 451 37.84 6.50 -5.93
N TYR A 452 37.06 5.98 -4.98
CA TYR A 452 37.06 6.43 -3.58
C TYR A 452 37.79 5.48 -2.63
N GLY A 453 38.24 4.30 -3.11
CA GLY A 453 39.03 3.34 -2.34
C GLY A 453 38.27 2.78 -1.12
N VAL A 454 36.95 2.61 -1.22
CA VAL A 454 36.16 2.00 -0.16
C VAL A 454 36.43 0.51 -0.09
N ASN A 455 36.83 0.02 1.07
CA ASN A 455 37.12 -1.38 1.28
C ASN A 455 35.83 -2.20 1.53
N TYR A 456 35.51 -3.13 0.62
CA TYR A 456 34.38 -4.03 0.74
C TYR A 456 34.84 -5.44 1.13
N ILE A 457 34.39 -5.93 2.28
CA ILE A 457 34.66 -7.26 2.81
C ILE A 457 33.41 -8.12 2.71
N LYS A 458 33.47 -9.18 1.88
CA LYS A 458 32.38 -10.13 1.79
C LYS A 458 32.35 -11.01 3.03
N GLY A 459 31.42 -10.72 3.95
CA GLY A 459 31.37 -11.40 5.23
C GLY A 459 30.31 -10.86 6.16
N GLN A 460 30.33 -11.35 7.37
CA GLN A 460 29.43 -10.94 8.42
C GLN A 460 30.18 -10.53 9.67
N VAL A 461 29.65 -9.51 10.32
CA VAL A 461 30.10 -9.09 11.65
C VAL A 461 29.30 -9.85 12.70
N GLY A 462 30.00 -10.54 13.59
CA GLY A 462 29.39 -11.25 14.70
C GLY A 462 29.18 -10.36 15.94
N LYS A 463 30.16 -9.46 16.22
CA LYS A 463 30.10 -8.57 17.39
C LYS A 463 30.83 -7.26 17.17
N VAL A 464 30.37 -6.23 17.88
CA VAL A 464 31.06 -4.94 18.08
C VAL A 464 31.28 -4.76 19.57
N LEU A 465 32.52 -4.61 19.98
CA LEU A 465 32.91 -4.53 21.39
C LEU A 465 33.50 -3.15 21.70
N PRO A 466 32.84 -2.31 22.50
CA PRO A 466 33.42 -1.06 23.00
C PRO A 466 34.70 -1.33 23.82
N GLN A 467 35.76 -0.57 23.55
CA GLN A 467 37.04 -0.67 24.22
C GLN A 467 37.24 0.45 25.25
N ALA A 468 38.13 0.23 26.21
CA ALA A 468 38.41 1.20 27.27
C ALA A 468 38.99 2.54 26.74
N ASP A 469 39.65 2.52 25.57
CA ASP A 469 40.18 3.72 24.91
C ASP A 469 39.14 4.49 24.08
N GLY A 470 37.88 4.05 24.15
CA GLY A 470 36.75 4.65 23.39
C GLY A 470 36.66 4.21 21.95
N SER A 471 37.50 3.28 21.49
CA SER A 471 37.38 2.66 20.17
C SER A 471 36.40 1.48 20.19
N LEU A 472 36.07 0.98 19.01
CA LEU A 472 35.18 -0.16 18.79
C LEU A 472 35.98 -1.30 18.13
N LEU A 473 35.97 -2.50 18.73
CA LEU A 473 36.56 -3.68 18.10
C LEU A 473 35.45 -4.44 17.37
N VAL A 474 35.51 -4.42 16.04
CA VAL A 474 34.59 -5.15 15.17
C VAL A 474 35.15 -6.54 14.90
N GLN A 475 34.40 -7.57 15.30
CA GLN A 475 34.71 -8.97 15.06
C GLN A 475 33.85 -9.50 13.93
N GLY A 476 34.47 -9.90 12.84
CA GLY A 476 33.81 -10.41 11.66
C GLY A 476 34.56 -11.56 10.99
N VAL A 477 34.04 -12.02 9.89
CA VAL A 477 34.66 -13.07 9.04
C VAL A 477 34.72 -12.54 7.62
N ASP A 478 35.88 -12.70 6.98
CA ASP A 478 36.01 -12.60 5.52
C ASP A 478 35.73 -13.98 4.92
N LEU A 479 34.69 -14.10 4.15
CA LEU A 479 34.27 -15.36 3.52
C LEU A 479 35.09 -15.71 2.28
N LEU A 480 35.73 -14.73 1.65
CA LEU A 480 36.59 -14.98 0.50
C LEU A 480 37.96 -15.54 0.95
N ASP A 481 38.57 -14.92 1.94
CA ASP A 481 39.84 -15.33 2.51
C ASP A 481 39.73 -16.42 3.58
N GLN A 482 38.50 -16.73 4.01
CA GLN A 482 38.19 -17.67 5.10
C GLN A 482 38.91 -17.34 6.43
N LYS A 483 39.01 -16.05 6.76
CA LYS A 483 39.75 -15.56 7.94
C LYS A 483 38.81 -14.80 8.90
N GLN A 484 39.10 -14.92 10.17
CA GLN A 484 38.56 -14.01 11.16
C GLN A 484 39.22 -12.63 11.04
N ILE A 485 38.38 -11.59 11.11
CA ILE A 485 38.82 -10.21 11.09
C ILE A 485 38.52 -9.57 12.42
N LEU A 486 39.54 -8.94 13.01
CA LEU A 486 39.46 -8.07 14.14
C LEU A 486 39.83 -6.66 13.65
N LYS A 487 38.83 -5.80 13.47
CA LYS A 487 39.08 -4.45 12.97
C LYS A 487 38.73 -3.42 14.05
N LYS A 488 39.70 -2.57 14.35
CA LYS A 488 39.49 -1.40 15.20
C LYS A 488 38.76 -0.33 14.39
N ALA A 489 37.73 0.27 14.97
CA ALA A 489 36.94 1.33 14.37
C ALA A 489 36.72 2.47 15.35
N ASP A 490 36.62 3.68 14.85
CA ASP A 490 36.23 4.87 15.60
C ASP A 490 34.71 5.08 15.59
N MET A 491 34.07 4.61 14.51
CA MET A 491 32.61 4.68 14.33
C MET A 491 32.11 3.43 13.61
N VAL A 492 30.97 2.91 14.03
CA VAL A 492 30.28 1.82 13.34
C VAL A 492 28.90 2.30 12.87
N VAL A 493 28.58 2.02 11.63
CA VAL A 493 27.30 2.42 10.99
C VAL A 493 26.49 1.18 10.63
N LEU A 494 25.29 1.10 11.20
CA LEU A 494 24.37 -0.01 10.99
C LEU A 494 23.40 0.28 9.84
N ALA A 495 23.49 -0.48 8.76
CA ALA A 495 22.55 -0.41 7.65
C ALA A 495 21.29 -1.24 7.98
N THR A 496 20.35 -0.59 8.65
CA THR A 496 19.17 -1.21 9.25
C THR A 496 18.10 -1.56 8.22
N ALA A 497 17.33 -2.62 8.52
CA ALA A 497 16.14 -2.96 7.75
C ALA A 497 15.11 -1.84 7.78
N ILE A 498 14.38 -1.69 6.67
CA ILE A 498 13.16 -0.89 6.62
C ILE A 498 11.94 -1.78 6.84
N GLU A 499 10.96 -1.25 7.53
CA GLU A 499 9.69 -1.92 7.77
C GLU A 499 8.52 -0.97 7.52
N PRO A 500 7.31 -1.47 7.28
CA PRO A 500 6.15 -0.63 7.07
C PRO A 500 5.95 0.33 8.25
N ASN A 501 5.33 1.47 7.98
CA ASN A 501 4.94 2.40 9.03
C ASN A 501 4.13 1.67 10.10
N PRO A 502 4.37 1.90 11.41
CA PRO A 502 3.65 1.23 12.51
C PRO A 502 2.12 1.33 12.43
N ASP A 503 1.60 2.40 11.82
CA ASP A 503 0.15 2.62 11.69
C ASP A 503 -0.48 1.85 10.52
N VAL A 504 0.29 1.08 9.75
CA VAL A 504 -0.19 0.41 8.53
C VAL A 504 -1.37 -0.52 8.80
N ARG A 505 -1.35 -1.27 9.92
CA ARG A 505 -2.46 -2.16 10.29
C ARG A 505 -3.75 -1.38 10.59
N LYS A 506 -3.66 -0.26 11.30
CA LYS A 506 -4.79 0.63 11.56
C LYS A 506 -5.39 1.14 10.25
N ILE A 507 -4.54 1.63 9.35
CA ILE A 507 -4.94 2.15 8.04
C ILE A 507 -5.55 1.05 7.16
N ALA A 508 -4.91 -0.13 7.11
CA ALA A 508 -5.43 -1.28 6.36
C ALA A 508 -6.83 -1.70 6.84
N THR A 509 -7.03 -1.76 8.16
CA THR A 509 -8.35 -2.07 8.74
C THR A 509 -9.41 -1.03 8.37
N MET A 510 -9.09 0.27 8.49
CA MET A 510 -10.01 1.36 8.13
C MET A 510 -10.41 1.33 6.65
N LEU A 511 -9.48 0.96 5.78
CA LEU A 511 -9.68 0.91 4.32
C LEU A 511 -10.15 -0.46 3.82
N THR A 512 -10.30 -1.43 4.70
CA THR A 512 -10.55 -2.84 4.35
C THR A 512 -9.53 -3.34 3.31
N ALA A 513 -8.28 -2.87 3.44
CA ALA A 513 -7.17 -3.21 2.54
C ALA A 513 -6.37 -4.40 3.11
N SER A 514 -5.82 -5.20 2.20
CA SER A 514 -5.01 -6.36 2.58
C SER A 514 -3.56 -5.96 2.86
N ILE A 515 -2.93 -6.68 3.79
CA ILE A 515 -1.50 -6.63 4.07
C ILE A 515 -0.88 -8.00 3.85
N ASP A 516 0.40 -8.03 3.46
CA ASP A 516 1.18 -9.26 3.32
C ASP A 516 1.70 -9.79 4.68
N THR A 517 2.42 -10.89 4.65
CA THR A 517 3.05 -11.49 5.84
C THR A 517 4.09 -10.59 6.52
N ASN A 518 4.60 -9.60 5.80
CA ASN A 518 5.58 -8.62 6.28
C ASN A 518 4.94 -7.29 6.69
N ASN A 519 3.61 -7.21 6.69
CA ASN A 519 2.78 -6.04 6.95
C ASN A 519 2.87 -4.92 5.92
N PHE A 520 3.35 -5.15 4.70
CA PHE A 520 3.17 -4.20 3.61
C PHE A 520 1.76 -4.30 3.03
N LEU A 521 1.22 -3.19 2.55
CA LEU A 521 -0.06 -3.20 1.83
C LEU A 521 0.08 -3.98 0.53
N THR A 522 -0.89 -4.84 0.25
CA THR A 522 -0.85 -5.74 -0.90
C THR A 522 -1.56 -5.10 -2.10
N GLU A 523 -0.93 -5.17 -3.25
CA GLU A 523 -1.52 -4.79 -4.53
C GLU A 523 -2.52 -5.84 -5.04
N ALA A 524 -3.46 -5.41 -5.88
CA ALA A 524 -4.46 -6.29 -6.47
C ALA A 524 -3.84 -7.35 -7.42
N HIS A 525 -2.73 -7.01 -8.09
CA HIS A 525 -1.94 -7.96 -8.87
C HIS A 525 -0.53 -7.38 -9.13
N PRO A 526 0.56 -8.12 -8.82
CA PRO A 526 1.91 -7.56 -8.84
C PRO A 526 2.40 -7.11 -10.22
N LYS A 527 1.87 -7.67 -11.31
CA LYS A 527 2.27 -7.33 -12.68
C LYS A 527 1.24 -6.48 -13.42
N LEU A 528 -0.06 -6.72 -13.21
CA LEU A 528 -1.13 -6.12 -14.01
C LEU A 528 -1.80 -4.92 -13.31
N ARG A 529 -1.79 -4.90 -11.97
CA ARG A 529 -2.44 -3.87 -11.14
C ARG A 529 -1.55 -3.51 -9.92
N PRO A 530 -0.31 -3.03 -10.16
CA PRO A 530 0.71 -2.90 -9.10
C PRO A 530 0.50 -1.69 -8.18
N VAL A 531 -0.38 -0.76 -8.54
CA VAL A 531 -0.68 0.45 -7.74
C VAL A 531 -2.11 0.48 -7.21
N GLU A 532 -2.92 -0.53 -7.52
CA GLU A 532 -4.30 -0.66 -7.03
C GLU A 532 -4.30 -1.67 -5.88
N SER A 533 -4.97 -1.38 -4.78
CA SER A 533 -5.24 -2.38 -3.75
C SER A 533 -6.38 -3.33 -4.18
N PRO A 534 -6.58 -4.47 -3.52
CA PRO A 534 -7.78 -5.29 -3.73
C PRO A 534 -9.09 -4.53 -3.46
N THR A 535 -9.06 -3.52 -2.59
CA THR A 535 -10.21 -2.66 -2.30
C THR A 535 -10.36 -1.59 -3.38
N ALA A 536 -11.50 -1.60 -4.06
CA ALA A 536 -11.78 -0.65 -5.15
C ALA A 536 -11.71 0.81 -4.67
N GLY A 537 -11.04 1.67 -5.45
CA GLY A 537 -10.88 3.10 -5.13
C GLY A 537 -9.76 3.42 -4.14
N VAL A 538 -9.04 2.40 -3.63
CA VAL A 538 -7.86 2.56 -2.78
C VAL A 538 -6.61 2.21 -3.57
N PHE A 539 -5.64 3.14 -3.61
CA PHE A 539 -4.41 3.05 -4.40
C PHE A 539 -3.18 3.12 -3.49
N LEU A 540 -2.07 2.56 -3.97
CA LEU A 540 -0.82 2.43 -3.22
C LEU A 540 0.28 3.24 -3.89
N SER A 541 1.02 4.03 -3.10
CA SER A 541 2.13 4.85 -3.59
C SER A 541 3.33 4.77 -2.64
N GLY A 542 4.50 4.40 -3.17
CA GLY A 542 5.76 4.35 -2.44
C GLY A 542 5.94 3.13 -1.54
N VAL A 543 6.71 3.29 -0.48
CA VAL A 543 7.22 2.19 0.36
C VAL A 543 6.12 1.51 1.19
N CYS A 544 4.94 2.06 1.31
CA CYS A 544 3.82 1.40 2.00
C CYS A 544 3.47 0.02 1.39
N GLN A 545 3.82 -0.21 0.12
CA GLN A 545 3.61 -1.47 -0.61
C GLN A 545 4.84 -2.40 -0.60
N GLY A 546 6.04 -1.85 -0.36
CA GLY A 546 7.28 -2.62 -0.31
C GLY A 546 8.51 -1.73 -0.47
N PRO A 547 9.71 -2.23 -0.15
CA PRO A 547 10.96 -1.47 -0.24
C PRO A 547 11.21 -0.89 -1.65
N LYS A 548 11.46 0.42 -1.71
CA LYS A 548 11.71 1.19 -2.95
C LYS A 548 12.68 2.33 -2.69
N ASP A 549 13.40 2.72 -3.73
CA ASP A 549 14.17 3.96 -3.76
C ASP A 549 13.30 5.17 -4.17
N ILE A 550 13.91 6.35 -4.24
CA ILE A 550 13.20 7.59 -4.58
C ILE A 550 12.72 7.58 -6.04
N PRO A 551 13.54 7.24 -7.06
CA PRO A 551 13.08 7.14 -8.45
C PRO A 551 11.89 6.18 -8.64
N GLU A 552 11.95 4.99 -8.06
CA GLU A 552 10.84 4.03 -8.12
C GLU A 552 9.59 4.55 -7.40
N THR A 553 9.79 5.22 -6.25
CA THR A 553 8.70 5.83 -5.49
C THR A 553 7.98 6.90 -6.31
N VAL A 554 8.71 7.78 -7.00
CA VAL A 554 8.16 8.83 -7.87
C VAL A 554 7.45 8.22 -9.08
N ALA A 555 8.06 7.21 -9.71
CA ALA A 555 7.43 6.50 -10.84
C ALA A 555 6.10 5.84 -10.42
N GLN A 556 6.07 5.20 -9.25
CA GLN A 556 4.84 4.60 -8.71
C GLN A 556 3.80 5.65 -8.33
N ALA A 557 4.23 6.82 -7.82
CA ALA A 557 3.35 7.95 -7.52
C ALA A 557 2.59 8.42 -8.76
N GLY A 558 3.30 8.63 -9.88
CA GLY A 558 2.68 8.97 -11.16
C GLY A 558 1.73 7.87 -11.66
N ALA A 559 2.11 6.60 -11.52
CA ALA A 559 1.23 5.48 -11.89
C ALA A 559 -0.06 5.44 -11.05
N ALA A 560 0.02 5.68 -9.74
CA ALA A 560 -1.14 5.78 -8.85
C ALA A 560 -2.02 6.98 -9.22
N ALA A 561 -1.40 8.14 -9.49
CA ALA A 561 -2.10 9.36 -9.90
C ALA A 561 -2.91 9.14 -11.19
N VAL A 562 -2.33 8.52 -12.23
CA VAL A 562 -3.03 8.20 -13.48
C VAL A 562 -4.26 7.31 -13.23
N LYS A 563 -4.17 6.34 -12.32
CA LYS A 563 -5.32 5.48 -11.97
C LYS A 563 -6.41 6.25 -11.24
N VAL A 564 -6.03 7.13 -10.33
CA VAL A 564 -6.97 8.04 -9.63
C VAL A 564 -7.66 8.96 -10.64
N ILE A 565 -6.89 9.62 -11.52
CA ILE A 565 -7.41 10.51 -12.57
C ILE A 565 -8.42 9.74 -13.45
N GLY A 566 -8.07 8.53 -13.91
CA GLY A 566 -8.96 7.68 -14.70
C GLY A 566 -10.25 7.25 -13.98
N LEU A 567 -10.24 7.21 -12.64
CA LEU A 567 -11.44 7.01 -11.83
C LEU A 567 -12.25 8.30 -11.73
N LEU A 568 -11.60 9.41 -11.35
CA LEU A 568 -12.24 10.70 -11.15
C LEU A 568 -12.78 11.31 -12.45
N ALA A 569 -12.24 10.97 -13.63
CA ALA A 569 -12.74 11.42 -14.91
C ALA A 569 -14.14 10.91 -15.25
N LYS A 570 -14.58 9.82 -14.60
CA LYS A 570 -15.91 9.25 -14.83
C LYS A 570 -16.94 10.00 -13.99
N ASP A 571 -18.06 10.40 -14.59
CA ASP A 571 -19.17 11.01 -13.83
C ASP A 571 -19.89 9.99 -12.98
N LYS A 572 -19.98 8.75 -13.47
CA LYS A 572 -20.61 7.64 -12.78
C LYS A 572 -19.78 6.38 -12.89
N LEU A 573 -19.75 5.59 -11.84
CA LEU A 573 -19.18 4.23 -11.82
C LEU A 573 -20.30 3.22 -11.93
N LYS A 574 -20.09 2.19 -12.76
CA LYS A 574 -20.95 0.99 -12.75
C LYS A 574 -20.61 0.20 -11.48
N THR A 575 -21.62 -0.10 -10.65
CA THR A 575 -21.46 -0.98 -9.47
C THR A 575 -21.59 -2.44 -9.90
N ASN A 576 -20.94 -3.35 -9.20
CA ASN A 576 -21.14 -4.78 -9.43
C ASN A 576 -22.55 -5.17 -8.98
N PRO A 577 -23.40 -5.76 -9.85
CA PRO A 577 -24.74 -6.16 -9.47
C PRO A 577 -24.79 -7.48 -8.68
N CYS A 578 -23.67 -8.21 -8.56
CA CYS A 578 -23.59 -9.41 -7.70
C CYS A 578 -23.58 -8.99 -6.23
N THR A 579 -24.69 -8.46 -5.75
CA THR A 579 -24.89 -7.96 -4.40
C THR A 579 -25.87 -8.84 -3.64
N ALA A 580 -25.82 -8.79 -2.32
CA ALA A 580 -26.81 -9.46 -1.48
C ALA A 580 -28.19 -8.83 -1.69
N GLN A 581 -29.24 -9.62 -1.57
CA GLN A 581 -30.62 -9.15 -1.47
C GLN A 581 -31.37 -9.95 -0.41
N SER A 582 -32.40 -9.32 0.15
CA SER A 582 -33.24 -9.92 1.17
C SER A 582 -34.59 -10.29 0.57
N ASP A 583 -35.02 -11.51 0.82
CA ASP A 583 -36.39 -11.91 0.63
C ASP A 583 -37.23 -11.36 1.82
N GLU A 584 -38.09 -10.41 1.53
CA GLU A 584 -38.90 -9.72 2.55
C GLU A 584 -39.90 -10.64 3.24
N LEU A 585 -40.37 -11.70 2.55
CA LEU A 585 -41.29 -12.67 3.12
C LEU A 585 -40.59 -13.59 4.14
N LEU A 586 -39.35 -13.93 3.91
CA LEU A 586 -38.54 -14.80 4.79
C LEU A 586 -37.82 -14.02 5.88
N CYS A 587 -37.71 -12.70 5.77
CA CYS A 587 -36.90 -11.89 6.67
C CYS A 587 -37.58 -11.67 8.04
N ASN A 588 -36.92 -12.09 9.12
CA ASN A 588 -37.40 -11.94 10.50
C ASN A 588 -36.92 -10.65 11.20
N GLY A 589 -36.16 -9.77 10.51
CA GLY A 589 -35.63 -8.54 11.09
C GLY A 589 -34.65 -8.71 12.25
N CYS A 590 -34.02 -9.88 12.38
CA CYS A 590 -33.20 -10.27 13.55
C CYS A 590 -31.83 -9.57 13.67
N SER A 591 -31.42 -8.79 12.69
CA SER A 591 -30.16 -8.03 12.63
C SER A 591 -28.86 -8.81 12.46
N THR A 592 -28.89 -10.13 12.38
CA THR A 592 -27.69 -10.96 12.23
C THR A 592 -26.88 -10.59 10.99
N CYS A 593 -27.54 -10.39 9.84
CA CYS A 593 -26.89 -10.04 8.58
C CYS A 593 -26.16 -8.68 8.63
N ALA A 594 -26.69 -7.67 9.33
CA ALA A 594 -26.04 -6.38 9.51
C ALA A 594 -24.82 -6.48 10.44
N ASN A 595 -24.94 -7.25 11.52
CA ASN A 595 -23.87 -7.42 12.50
C ASN A 595 -22.62 -8.10 11.91
N VAL A 596 -22.77 -8.98 10.92
CA VAL A 596 -21.65 -9.66 10.24
C VAL A 596 -21.16 -8.91 9.01
N CYS A 597 -21.83 -7.84 8.57
CA CYS A 597 -21.45 -7.12 7.36
C CYS A 597 -20.25 -6.20 7.61
N PRO A 598 -19.06 -6.51 7.06
CA PRO A 598 -17.86 -5.68 7.30
C PRO A 598 -17.94 -4.31 6.59
N TYR A 599 -18.90 -4.15 5.67
CA TYR A 599 -19.05 -2.93 4.87
C TYR A 599 -20.20 -2.04 5.31
N GLY A 600 -20.93 -2.41 6.37
CA GLY A 600 -22.10 -1.65 6.83
C GLY A 600 -23.18 -1.48 5.75
N ALA A 601 -23.29 -2.44 4.82
CA ALA A 601 -24.15 -2.34 3.64
C ALA A 601 -25.63 -2.70 3.93
N ILE A 602 -25.98 -3.08 5.15
CA ILE A 602 -27.32 -3.59 5.48
C ILE A 602 -27.95 -2.71 6.56
N THR A 603 -29.12 -2.17 6.24
CA THR A 603 -29.97 -1.39 7.13
C THR A 603 -31.31 -2.08 7.29
N TYR A 604 -32.24 -1.48 8.04
CA TYR A 604 -33.59 -2.03 8.27
C TYR A 604 -34.62 -0.97 8.00
N GLU A 605 -35.72 -1.41 7.38
CA GLU A 605 -36.91 -0.61 7.17
C GLU A 605 -38.13 -1.39 7.64
N THR A 606 -39.16 -0.67 8.14
CA THR A 606 -40.47 -1.26 8.37
C THR A 606 -41.28 -1.15 7.09
N LYS A 607 -41.69 -2.29 6.53
CA LYS A 607 -42.47 -2.37 5.30
C LYS A 607 -43.78 -3.12 5.57
N LEU A 608 -44.86 -2.68 4.90
CA LEU A 608 -46.13 -3.39 4.89
C LEU A 608 -45.96 -4.63 3.98
N ILE A 609 -45.87 -5.80 4.57
CA ILE A 609 -45.73 -7.07 3.86
C ILE A 609 -47.11 -7.73 3.75
N ASN A 610 -47.43 -8.25 2.57
CA ASN A 610 -48.61 -9.05 2.33
C ASN A 610 -48.19 -10.53 2.21
N ASP A 611 -48.40 -11.29 3.29
CA ASP A 611 -48.07 -12.71 3.36
C ASP A 611 -49.37 -13.51 3.33
N HIS A 612 -49.66 -14.19 2.23
CA HIS A 612 -50.87 -14.98 2.00
C HIS A 612 -52.19 -14.26 2.33
N GLY A 613 -52.25 -12.93 2.04
CA GLY A 613 -53.46 -12.10 2.29
C GLY A 613 -53.47 -11.43 3.66
N ILE A 614 -52.55 -11.73 4.55
CA ILE A 614 -52.35 -11.05 5.82
C ILE A 614 -51.38 -9.88 5.60
N ARG A 615 -51.83 -8.66 5.91
CA ARG A 615 -50.99 -7.46 5.82
C ARG A 615 -50.51 -7.08 7.21
N GLU A 616 -49.18 -7.05 7.37
CA GLU A 616 -48.54 -6.65 8.61
C GLU A 616 -47.32 -5.76 8.37
N ASP A 617 -47.07 -4.85 9.29
CA ASP A 617 -45.82 -4.08 9.30
C ASP A 617 -44.68 -4.97 9.82
N ARG A 618 -43.76 -5.29 8.94
CA ARG A 618 -42.62 -6.16 9.27
C ARG A 618 -41.30 -5.40 9.06
N ARG A 619 -40.43 -5.48 10.07
CA ARG A 619 -39.06 -4.97 9.96
C ARG A 619 -38.23 -5.92 9.06
N VAL A 620 -37.73 -5.41 7.95
CA VAL A 620 -36.95 -6.20 6.97
C VAL A 620 -35.58 -5.59 6.70
N ALA A 621 -34.62 -6.43 6.34
CA ALA A 621 -33.27 -6.00 5.96
C ALA A 621 -33.30 -5.38 4.55
N VAL A 622 -32.65 -4.24 4.41
CA VAL A 622 -32.47 -3.54 3.13
C VAL A 622 -30.97 -3.44 2.83
N VAL A 623 -30.57 -3.90 1.65
CA VAL A 623 -29.18 -3.90 1.22
C VAL A 623 -28.90 -2.67 0.35
N ASN A 624 -27.91 -1.87 0.77
CA ASN A 624 -27.35 -0.82 -0.09
C ASN A 624 -26.39 -1.47 -1.09
N SER A 625 -26.84 -1.60 -2.34
CA SER A 625 -26.07 -2.25 -3.43
C SER A 625 -24.76 -1.52 -3.77
N ALA A 626 -24.63 -0.24 -3.45
CA ALA A 626 -23.41 0.53 -3.68
C ALA A 626 -22.31 0.24 -2.63
N LEU A 627 -22.71 -0.09 -1.40
CA LEU A 627 -21.82 -0.49 -0.32
C LEU A 627 -21.51 -1.99 -0.35
N CYS A 628 -22.43 -2.81 -0.84
CA CYS A 628 -22.29 -4.26 -0.83
C CYS A 628 -21.16 -4.72 -1.78
N GLN A 629 -20.18 -5.45 -1.23
CA GLN A 629 -19.07 -6.01 -2.00
C GLN A 629 -19.29 -7.48 -2.43
N GLY A 630 -20.50 -8.02 -2.25
CA GLY A 630 -20.82 -9.38 -2.67
C GLY A 630 -20.05 -10.49 -1.94
N CYS A 631 -19.60 -10.26 -0.72
CA CYS A 631 -18.75 -11.20 0.02
C CYS A 631 -19.49 -12.44 0.56
N GLY A 632 -20.82 -12.45 0.58
CA GLY A 632 -21.65 -13.58 1.02
C GLY A 632 -21.75 -13.81 2.53
N ALA A 633 -21.04 -13.05 3.39
CA ALA A 633 -21.07 -13.26 4.84
C ALA A 633 -22.49 -13.23 5.44
N CYS A 634 -23.36 -12.35 4.92
CA CYS A 634 -24.75 -12.21 5.36
C CYS A 634 -25.63 -13.42 4.94
N THR A 635 -25.33 -14.07 3.80
CA THR A 635 -26.10 -15.24 3.34
C THR A 635 -25.86 -16.44 4.25
N VAL A 636 -24.59 -16.67 4.63
CA VAL A 636 -24.21 -17.75 5.57
C VAL A 636 -24.76 -17.51 6.96
N ALA A 637 -24.81 -16.25 7.42
CA ALA A 637 -25.24 -15.91 8.77
C ALA A 637 -26.76 -15.81 8.94
N CYS A 638 -27.55 -15.81 7.85
CA CYS A 638 -29.00 -15.63 7.91
C CYS A 638 -29.71 -16.89 8.40
N PRO A 639 -30.32 -16.91 9.60
CA PRO A 639 -30.94 -18.12 10.13
C PRO A 639 -32.24 -18.52 9.41
N SER A 640 -32.93 -17.57 8.76
CA SER A 640 -34.16 -17.82 8.00
C SER A 640 -33.93 -18.10 6.51
N GLY A 641 -32.66 -17.99 6.03
CA GLY A 641 -32.36 -18.11 4.61
C GLY A 641 -32.86 -16.95 3.75
N ALA A 642 -33.31 -15.84 4.37
CA ALA A 642 -33.86 -14.69 3.65
C ALA A 642 -32.79 -13.91 2.86
N MET A 643 -31.52 -14.01 3.25
CA MET A 643 -30.42 -13.34 2.54
C MET A 643 -29.85 -14.24 1.47
N ASP A 644 -29.81 -13.78 0.24
CA ASP A 644 -29.19 -14.47 -0.88
C ASP A 644 -28.27 -13.55 -1.68
N LEU A 645 -27.41 -14.09 -2.54
CA LEU A 645 -26.43 -13.34 -3.32
C LEU A 645 -26.75 -13.43 -4.82
N GLN A 646 -26.97 -12.30 -5.46
CA GLN A 646 -27.23 -12.27 -6.91
C GLN A 646 -26.03 -12.82 -7.70
N GLY A 647 -26.28 -13.74 -8.61
CA GLY A 647 -25.25 -14.41 -9.41
C GLY A 647 -24.51 -15.54 -8.68
N PHE A 648 -24.76 -15.70 -7.37
CA PHE A 648 -24.22 -16.77 -6.51
C PHE A 648 -25.25 -17.20 -5.47
N SER A 649 -26.50 -17.37 -5.91
CA SER A 649 -27.57 -17.80 -5.01
C SER A 649 -27.34 -19.24 -4.51
N ASN A 650 -27.91 -19.56 -3.35
CA ASN A 650 -27.88 -20.92 -2.82
C ASN A 650 -28.35 -21.96 -3.86
N ARG A 651 -29.37 -21.61 -4.64
CA ARG A 651 -29.91 -22.45 -5.71
C ARG A 651 -28.87 -22.69 -6.84
N GLN A 652 -28.12 -21.66 -7.21
CA GLN A 652 -27.06 -21.77 -8.22
C GLN A 652 -25.91 -22.67 -7.71
N ILE A 653 -25.47 -22.45 -6.45
CA ILE A 653 -24.39 -23.24 -5.83
C ILE A 653 -24.79 -24.73 -5.71
N LEU A 654 -26.02 -25.00 -5.26
CA LEU A 654 -26.51 -26.37 -5.15
C LEU A 654 -26.60 -27.05 -6.51
N ALA A 655 -26.98 -26.33 -7.58
CA ALA A 655 -27.00 -26.88 -8.93
C ALA A 655 -25.59 -27.25 -9.43
N GLU A 656 -24.56 -26.45 -9.10
CA GLU A 656 -23.17 -26.78 -9.39
C GLU A 656 -22.74 -28.06 -8.63
N VAL A 657 -23.07 -28.17 -7.33
CA VAL A 657 -22.78 -29.37 -6.52
C VAL A 657 -23.45 -30.62 -7.11
N ASP A 658 -24.73 -30.53 -7.44
CA ASP A 658 -25.48 -31.64 -8.06
C ASP A 658 -24.84 -32.06 -9.39
N ALA A 659 -24.37 -31.11 -10.20
CA ALA A 659 -23.71 -31.39 -11.49
C ALA A 659 -22.32 -32.04 -11.31
N ILE A 660 -21.61 -31.71 -10.23
CA ILE A 660 -20.31 -32.35 -9.88
C ILE A 660 -20.49 -33.78 -9.39
N CYS A 661 -21.58 -34.05 -8.70
CA CYS A 661 -21.84 -35.39 -8.12
C CYS A 661 -22.45 -36.41 -9.11
N ARG A 662 -22.82 -35.99 -10.32
CA ARG A 662 -23.29 -36.83 -11.42
C ARG A 662 -22.12 -37.41 -12.22
#